data_071926dd6206359970433471a78fd86d
#
_entry.id   071926dd6206359970433471a78fd86d
#
_cell.length_a   1.000
_cell.length_b   1.000
_cell.length_c   1.000
_cell.angle_alpha   90.00
_cell.angle_beta   90.00
_cell.angle_gamma   90.00
#
_symmetry.space_group_name_H-M   'P 1'
#
loop_
_entity.id
_entity.type
_entity.pdbx_description
1 polymer ?
#
loop_
_entity_poly.entity_id
_entity_poly.type
_entity_poly.pdbx_seq_one_letter_code
_entity_poly.pdbx_strand_id
1 'polypeptide(L)'
;MPRLSRRLNNSHTFKNPRPNPERGFFTTNLLTTMKLIKLCVLLTACLSTTALAQEKFELGKPNDDNYRYLDEYKALKDYIDYSKYPNFKLGVGTTVPEYLQKSTVYNMTNKNFTETVAGNAMKMASCVDGNGNMNFETVKNYVKAATEAGLSVYGHTLAWHSQQPNGWLRKLVADKADPSSEQVYKEVASKDFRTNKTVGWKSEEATYGYSITFDGTDGMKIHTTKKCENFWDVQFQAMTDIMLQAGTSYKMTITIRGTEAGTMHSKLGDFSTAYSDETCPNFAFTTEWKDVEVDYKPVLDNNFLLLQCGDFVGDIFVKSIKFEGYQGKTVPMTQEERHDALVEAMDKWIKGMMEACDGKVKAWDLVNEAIAGEGNDGEGNYELQHSAGYKSGTWDVGGDAFYWQDHLGDLDYVRQACRLARKYGPEDVKLFINDYNLESDWDDNKKVKSLVNWIKKWEADGVTKIDGIGTQMHISCYEDANLMKSAKDHITKMFEIIAASGKLCRVSEMDMGYVRGSNKWGGSVKTDQLTEAEHKKMADFYEWIFKEFFRIIPPAQQWGICQWCPTDAPSNSGWRGGEPVGIWDLSYYRKHVYAGFVRGLGGGSEASGISKVEADKTIDASKGIYNLNGVRMQAKSLDELPSGLYIVDGKKIAK
;
A
#
# COMPACT_ATOMS: atom_id res chain seq x y z
N MET A 1 -21.98 46.21 -27.06
CA MET A 1 -23.30 46.76 -27.47
C MET A 1 -23.80 46.02 -28.68
N PRO A 2 -25.10 45.76 -28.85
CA PRO A 2 -26.12 45.39 -27.86
C PRO A 2 -26.91 44.11 -28.22
N ARG A 3 -27.54 43.49 -27.20
CA ARG A 3 -29.02 43.23 -27.04
C ARG A 3 -29.73 42.41 -28.14
N LEU A 4 -30.63 41.45 -27.88
CA LEU A 4 -31.83 41.27 -27.09
C LEU A 4 -32.32 39.80 -27.25
N SER A 5 -32.66 39.01 -26.23
CA SER A 5 -33.92 38.81 -25.50
C SER A 5 -35.11 38.24 -26.30
N ARG A 6 -35.71 37.14 -25.78
CA ARG A 6 -37.14 36.87 -25.44
C ARG A 6 -37.39 35.35 -25.40
N ARG A 7 -37.69 34.81 -24.25
CA ARG A 7 -38.97 34.47 -23.63
C ARG A 7 -40.05 33.94 -24.60
N LEU A 8 -40.60 32.77 -24.28
CA LEU A 8 -42.01 32.58 -23.99
C LEU A 8 -42.32 31.19 -23.41
N ASN A 9 -43.15 31.26 -22.35
CA ASN A 9 -43.87 30.23 -21.65
C ASN A 9 -44.86 29.45 -22.55
N ASN A 10 -45.23 28.25 -22.16
CA ASN A 10 -46.64 27.93 -21.94
C ASN A 10 -46.86 26.68 -21.07
N SER A 11 -47.66 26.91 -20.06
CA SER A 11 -48.32 25.99 -19.14
C SER A 11 -49.54 25.31 -19.78
N HIS A 12 -49.83 24.06 -19.43
CA HIS A 12 -51.22 23.58 -19.37
C HIS A 12 -51.42 22.59 -18.21
N THR A 13 -52.19 23.06 -17.26
CA THR A 13 -52.90 22.33 -16.21
C THR A 13 -54.12 21.61 -16.80
N PHE A 14 -54.46 20.41 -16.30
CA PHE A 14 -55.84 19.94 -16.25
C PHE A 14 -56.16 19.24 -14.91
N LYS A 15 -57.37 19.54 -14.44
CA LYS A 15 -57.95 19.32 -13.14
C LYS A 15 -58.59 17.94 -12.95
N ASN A 16 -58.69 17.56 -11.66
CA ASN A 16 -59.59 16.54 -11.10
C ASN A 16 -61.09 16.78 -11.42
N PRO A 17 -61.94 15.74 -11.30
CA PRO A 17 -62.90 15.82 -10.23
C PRO A 17 -63.15 14.51 -9.42
N ARG A 18 -63.45 14.68 -8.15
CA ARG A 18 -64.15 13.71 -7.31
C ARG A 18 -65.69 13.74 -7.59
N PRO A 19 -66.43 12.67 -7.24
CA PRO A 19 -67.33 12.82 -6.08
C PRO A 19 -67.44 11.60 -5.13
N ASN A 20 -67.88 11.91 -3.93
CA ASN A 20 -68.35 11.11 -2.80
C ASN A 20 -69.87 10.90 -2.93
N PRO A 21 -70.61 10.26 -1.95
CA PRO A 21 -70.45 9.03 -1.14
C PRO A 21 -71.73 8.10 -1.15
N GLU A 22 -71.71 6.97 -0.49
CA GLU A 22 -72.68 6.45 0.51
C GLU A 22 -72.84 4.92 0.57
N ARG A 23 -72.70 4.40 1.81
CA ARG A 23 -73.37 3.28 2.48
C ARG A 23 -73.18 1.82 2.04
N GLY A 24 -72.73 1.02 3.01
CA GLY A 24 -72.88 -0.45 3.05
C GLY A 24 -72.06 -1.10 4.17
N PHE A 25 -72.72 -1.45 5.24
CA PHE A 25 -72.22 -1.97 6.51
C PHE A 25 -71.86 -3.47 6.47
N PHE A 26 -70.86 -3.83 7.28
CA PHE A 26 -70.57 -5.12 7.92
C PHE A 26 -70.34 -6.38 7.05
N THR A 27 -69.08 -6.83 6.98
CA THR A 27 -68.52 -8.17 7.27
C THR A 27 -67.13 -8.33 6.64
N THR A 28 -66.08 -7.79 7.27
CA THR A 28 -64.70 -8.12 6.84
C THR A 28 -63.66 -7.87 7.94
N ASN A 29 -63.88 -8.34 9.16
CA ASN A 29 -62.91 -8.15 10.24
C ASN A 29 -62.17 -9.43 10.70
N LEU A 30 -62.46 -10.62 10.13
CA LEU A 30 -61.78 -11.85 10.56
C LEU A 30 -60.66 -12.27 9.59
N LEU A 31 -60.82 -12.01 8.30
CA LEU A 31 -59.79 -12.41 7.29
C LEU A 31 -58.60 -11.44 7.23
N THR A 32 -58.82 -10.16 7.58
CA THR A 32 -57.73 -9.14 7.59
C THR A 32 -56.83 -9.33 8.81
N THR A 33 -57.37 -9.70 9.97
CA THR A 33 -56.61 -9.96 11.19
C THR A 33 -55.77 -11.23 11.06
N MET A 34 -56.26 -12.28 10.41
CA MET A 34 -55.46 -13.50 10.14
C MET A 34 -54.39 -13.27 9.09
N LYS A 35 -54.54 -12.36 8.11
CA LYS A 35 -53.48 -11.99 7.16
C LYS A 35 -52.43 -11.11 7.79
N LEU A 36 -52.78 -10.17 8.69
CA LEU A 36 -51.83 -9.38 9.47
C LEU A 36 -51.02 -10.24 10.45
N ILE A 37 -51.63 -11.20 11.13
CA ILE A 37 -50.94 -12.12 12.03
C ILE A 37 -49.99 -13.05 11.25
N LYS A 38 -50.39 -13.55 10.07
CA LYS A 38 -49.48 -14.30 9.19
C LYS A 38 -48.36 -13.44 8.63
N LEU A 39 -48.61 -12.17 8.31
CA LEU A 39 -47.57 -11.24 7.84
C LEU A 39 -46.61 -10.85 8.97
N CYS A 40 -47.11 -10.64 10.20
CA CYS A 40 -46.27 -10.39 11.37
C CYS A 40 -45.46 -11.62 11.79
N VAL A 41 -46.00 -12.83 11.68
CA VAL A 41 -45.27 -14.07 11.96
C VAL A 41 -44.23 -14.37 10.85
N LEU A 42 -44.50 -14.03 9.58
CA LEU A 42 -43.50 -14.08 8.52
C LEU A 42 -42.44 -12.98 8.65
N LEU A 43 -42.80 -11.76 9.06
CA LEU A 43 -41.82 -10.71 9.34
C LEU A 43 -40.98 -10.98 10.60
N THR A 44 -41.55 -11.60 11.65
CA THR A 44 -40.78 -12.05 12.82
C THR A 44 -39.94 -13.30 12.49
N ALA A 45 -40.40 -14.19 11.63
CA ALA A 45 -39.58 -15.32 11.15
C ALA A 45 -38.47 -14.87 10.19
N CYS A 46 -38.67 -13.80 9.41
CA CYS A 46 -37.60 -13.18 8.61
C CYS A 46 -36.67 -12.28 9.43
N LEU A 47 -37.11 -11.76 10.59
CA LEU A 47 -36.25 -11.01 11.52
C LEU A 47 -35.48 -11.91 12.50
N SER A 48 -35.84 -13.18 12.62
CA SER A 48 -35.15 -14.15 13.49
C SER A 48 -34.16 -15.05 12.74
N THR A 49 -33.91 -14.83 11.44
CA THR A 49 -32.88 -15.55 10.66
C THR A 49 -31.81 -14.63 10.08
N THR A 50 -31.68 -13.39 10.50
CA THR A 50 -30.39 -12.75 10.55
C THR A 50 -29.73 -13.20 11.87
N ALA A 51 -29.37 -14.48 12.00
CA ALA A 51 -28.14 -14.81 12.69
C ALA A 51 -27.12 -13.89 12.00
N LEU A 52 -26.69 -12.85 12.70
CA LEU A 52 -25.53 -12.06 12.31
C LEU A 52 -24.45 -13.11 12.04
N ALA A 53 -24.18 -13.39 10.75
CA ALA A 53 -23.07 -14.23 10.41
C ALA A 53 -21.87 -13.51 11.03
N GLN A 54 -21.29 -14.12 12.06
CA GLN A 54 -20.15 -13.55 12.75
C GLN A 54 -19.10 -13.23 11.69
N GLU A 55 -18.60 -12.02 11.73
CA GLU A 55 -17.62 -11.57 10.75
C GLU A 55 -16.40 -12.49 10.83
N LYS A 56 -15.98 -13.04 9.70
CA LYS A 56 -14.89 -14.03 9.64
C LYS A 56 -13.59 -13.56 10.27
N PHE A 57 -13.28 -12.25 10.16
CA PHE A 57 -12.08 -11.66 10.75
C PHE A 57 -12.04 -11.68 12.30
N GLU A 58 -13.12 -12.10 12.94
CA GLU A 58 -13.21 -12.22 14.41
C GLU A 58 -12.96 -13.63 14.91
N LEU A 59 -12.83 -14.57 14.01
CA LEU A 59 -12.71 -16.00 14.32
C LEU A 59 -11.35 -16.54 13.94
N GLY A 60 -10.92 -17.58 14.66
CA GLY A 60 -9.88 -18.49 14.21
C GLY A 60 -10.36 -19.33 13.05
N LYS A 61 -9.44 -20.08 12.43
CA LYS A 61 -9.75 -20.96 11.31
C LYS A 61 -10.81 -22.01 11.72
N PRO A 62 -11.93 -22.10 11.01
CA PRO A 62 -13.00 -23.01 11.37
C PRO A 62 -12.58 -24.47 11.23
N ASN A 63 -13.12 -25.33 12.10
CA ASN A 63 -12.83 -26.77 12.14
C ASN A 63 -11.36 -27.15 12.40
N ASP A 64 -10.59 -26.21 12.95
CA ASP A 64 -9.22 -26.46 13.39
C ASP A 64 -9.08 -26.08 14.87
N ASP A 65 -8.98 -27.10 15.72
CA ASP A 65 -8.90 -26.91 17.18
C ASP A 65 -7.67 -26.11 17.61
N ASN A 66 -6.61 -26.05 16.79
CA ASN A 66 -5.42 -25.24 17.06
C ASN A 66 -5.70 -23.74 17.00
N TYR A 67 -6.77 -23.32 16.30
CA TYR A 67 -7.13 -21.90 16.11
C TYR A 67 -8.33 -21.47 16.95
N ARG A 68 -9.07 -22.40 17.57
CA ARG A 68 -10.30 -22.12 18.32
C ARG A 68 -10.09 -21.12 19.46
N TYR A 69 -8.95 -21.14 20.13
CA TYR A 69 -8.64 -20.22 21.23
C TYR A 69 -8.59 -18.75 20.78
N LEU A 70 -8.41 -18.50 19.47
CA LEU A 70 -8.38 -17.15 18.90
C LEU A 70 -9.77 -16.49 18.90
N ASP A 71 -10.84 -17.27 18.98
CA ASP A 71 -12.22 -16.78 19.01
C ASP A 71 -12.52 -15.99 20.30
N GLU A 72 -11.81 -16.30 21.38
CA GLU A 72 -12.02 -15.71 22.70
C GLU A 72 -11.39 -14.32 22.84
N TYR A 73 -10.53 -13.90 21.89
CA TYR A 73 -9.87 -12.60 21.95
C TYR A 73 -10.80 -11.45 21.53
N LYS A 74 -10.74 -10.35 22.30
CA LYS A 74 -11.35 -9.08 21.94
C LYS A 74 -10.65 -8.46 20.73
N ALA A 75 -11.13 -7.30 20.27
CA ALA A 75 -10.45 -6.52 19.25
C ALA A 75 -9.06 -6.06 19.74
N LEU A 76 -8.08 -6.01 18.84
CA LEU A 76 -6.68 -5.71 19.19
C LEU A 76 -6.55 -4.39 19.97
N LYS A 77 -7.23 -3.33 19.56
CA LYS A 77 -7.18 -2.03 20.22
C LYS A 77 -7.70 -2.01 21.66
N ASP A 78 -8.52 -3.02 22.04
CA ASP A 78 -9.08 -3.11 23.39
C ASP A 78 -8.05 -3.59 24.43
N TYR A 79 -6.87 -4.02 23.97
CA TYR A 79 -5.75 -4.41 24.84
C TYR A 79 -4.74 -3.30 25.10
N ILE A 80 -4.94 -2.11 24.50
CA ILE A 80 -4.02 -0.97 24.68
C ILE A 80 -4.32 -0.29 26.02
N ASP A 81 -3.32 -0.25 26.89
CA ASP A 81 -3.40 0.51 28.14
C ASP A 81 -3.06 1.99 27.89
N TYR A 82 -4.06 2.77 27.54
CA TYR A 82 -3.91 4.21 27.32
C TYR A 82 -3.54 5.01 28.58
N SER A 83 -3.72 4.46 29.78
CA SER A 83 -3.24 5.12 31.02
C SER A 83 -1.72 5.11 31.10
N LYS A 84 -1.11 4.07 30.53
CA LYS A 84 0.34 3.88 30.47
C LYS A 84 0.96 4.40 29.17
N TYR A 85 0.24 4.29 28.05
CA TYR A 85 0.70 4.62 26.70
C TYR A 85 -0.27 5.59 25.99
N PRO A 86 -0.42 6.83 26.48
CA PRO A 86 -1.49 7.75 26.06
C PRO A 86 -1.39 8.18 24.59
N ASN A 87 -0.19 8.14 24.00
CA ASN A 87 0.03 8.56 22.60
C ASN A 87 0.14 7.39 21.62
N PHE A 88 0.19 6.15 22.13
CA PHE A 88 0.40 4.97 21.29
C PHE A 88 -0.78 4.72 20.34
N LYS A 89 -0.47 4.45 19.09
CA LYS A 89 -1.42 4.07 18.06
C LYS A 89 -1.11 2.69 17.51
N LEU A 90 -2.13 1.87 17.41
CA LEU A 90 -2.06 0.62 16.66
C LEU A 90 -2.60 0.88 15.26
N GLY A 91 -1.70 0.85 14.27
CA GLY A 91 -2.00 1.16 12.88
C GLY A 91 -2.10 -0.06 11.98
N VAL A 92 -2.73 0.13 10.80
CA VAL A 92 -2.76 -0.86 9.74
C VAL A 92 -2.74 -0.21 8.36
N GLY A 93 -1.99 -0.81 7.42
CA GLY A 93 -2.06 -0.48 6.01
C GLY A 93 -3.39 -0.96 5.42
N THR A 94 -4.04 -0.12 4.61
CA THR A 94 -5.39 -0.38 4.12
C THR A 94 -5.48 -0.17 2.61
N THR A 95 -6.06 -1.13 1.89
CA THR A 95 -6.42 -0.98 0.48
C THR A 95 -7.64 -0.06 0.39
N VAL A 96 -7.43 1.19 -0.05
CA VAL A 96 -8.46 2.24 -0.01
C VAL A 96 -9.73 1.91 -0.79
N PRO A 97 -9.68 1.35 -2.02
CA PRO A 97 -10.91 0.95 -2.72
C PRO A 97 -11.78 -0.03 -1.92
N GLU A 98 -11.17 -1.04 -1.30
CA GLU A 98 -11.88 -2.02 -0.46
C GLU A 98 -12.41 -1.41 0.83
N TYR A 99 -11.64 -0.52 1.45
CA TYR A 99 -12.08 0.21 2.64
C TYR A 99 -13.33 1.06 2.37
N LEU A 100 -13.34 1.78 1.24
CA LEU A 100 -14.46 2.63 0.84
C LEU A 100 -15.73 1.85 0.46
N GLN A 101 -15.62 0.55 0.16
CA GLN A 101 -16.80 -0.33 -0.02
C GLN A 101 -17.56 -0.60 1.29
N LYS A 102 -16.98 -0.25 2.45
CA LYS A 102 -17.57 -0.45 3.78
C LYS A 102 -17.98 -1.91 4.06
N SER A 103 -17.16 -2.84 3.61
CA SER A 103 -17.31 -4.29 3.77
C SER A 103 -16.30 -4.87 4.78
N THR A 104 -15.78 -6.06 4.56
CA THR A 104 -14.89 -6.77 5.50
C THR A 104 -13.66 -5.94 5.88
N VAL A 105 -12.95 -5.32 4.91
CA VAL A 105 -11.76 -4.51 5.17
C VAL A 105 -12.09 -3.30 6.07
N TYR A 106 -13.21 -2.62 5.80
CA TYR A 106 -13.68 -1.51 6.62
C TYR A 106 -13.97 -1.94 8.06
N ASN A 107 -14.75 -3.01 8.24
CA ASN A 107 -15.14 -3.51 9.56
C ASN A 107 -13.93 -4.01 10.35
N MET A 108 -13.05 -4.79 9.71
CA MET A 108 -11.81 -5.30 10.29
C MET A 108 -10.91 -4.16 10.78
N THR A 109 -10.67 -3.17 9.93
CA THR A 109 -9.82 -2.01 10.24
C THR A 109 -10.38 -1.22 11.41
N ASN A 110 -11.65 -0.81 11.33
CA ASN A 110 -12.27 0.02 12.35
C ASN A 110 -12.46 -0.69 13.68
N LYS A 111 -12.62 -2.00 13.69
CA LYS A 111 -12.79 -2.78 14.91
C LYS A 111 -11.48 -2.97 15.66
N ASN A 112 -10.39 -3.26 14.95
CA ASN A 112 -9.15 -3.72 15.58
C ASN A 112 -8.07 -2.63 15.74
N PHE A 113 -8.15 -1.52 15.04
CA PHE A 113 -7.08 -0.53 14.99
C PHE A 113 -7.54 0.86 15.43
N THR A 114 -6.59 1.73 15.74
CA THR A 114 -6.81 3.13 16.11
C THR A 114 -6.28 4.11 15.07
N GLU A 115 -5.46 3.61 14.15
CA GLU A 115 -4.86 4.37 13.06
C GLU A 115 -4.87 3.55 11.77
N THR A 116 -4.95 4.22 10.63
CA THR A 116 -4.84 3.58 9.33
C THR A 116 -3.96 4.37 8.38
N VAL A 117 -3.32 3.65 7.43
CA VAL A 117 -2.48 4.19 6.36
C VAL A 117 -3.07 3.80 5.02
N ALA A 118 -3.10 4.71 4.07
CA ALA A 118 -3.78 4.55 2.78
C ALA A 118 -3.04 3.67 1.75
N GLY A 119 -2.13 2.80 2.14
CA GLY A 119 -1.35 1.99 1.20
C GLY A 119 -0.77 2.83 0.05
N ASN A 120 -1.40 2.82 -1.11
CA ASN A 120 -0.93 3.57 -2.28
C ASN A 120 -1.68 4.90 -2.53
N ALA A 121 -2.91 5.06 -2.01
CA ALA A 121 -3.80 6.14 -2.47
C ALA A 121 -3.34 7.57 -2.10
N MET A 122 -2.45 7.72 -1.13
CA MET A 122 -1.86 9.00 -0.73
C MET A 122 -0.43 9.20 -1.27
N LYS A 123 0.07 8.29 -2.12
CA LYS A 123 1.34 8.45 -2.84
C LYS A 123 1.15 9.35 -4.07
N MET A 124 2.20 10.06 -4.46
CA MET A 124 2.12 11.05 -5.53
C MET A 124 1.63 10.46 -6.86
N ALA A 125 2.09 9.26 -7.24
CA ALA A 125 1.66 8.59 -8.46
C ALA A 125 0.15 8.26 -8.51
N SER A 126 -0.51 8.15 -7.35
CA SER A 126 -1.96 7.90 -7.30
C SER A 126 -2.80 9.18 -7.42
N CYS A 127 -2.19 10.34 -7.26
CA CYS A 127 -2.86 11.64 -7.25
C CYS A 127 -2.44 12.56 -8.39
N VAL A 128 -1.30 12.31 -9.04
CA VAL A 128 -0.73 13.17 -10.08
C VAL A 128 -0.47 12.35 -11.34
N ASP A 129 -1.05 12.76 -12.46
CA ASP A 129 -0.86 12.09 -13.74
C ASP A 129 0.47 12.45 -14.44
N GLY A 130 0.78 11.78 -15.55
CA GLY A 130 2.00 12.02 -16.34
C GLY A 130 2.12 13.41 -16.97
N ASN A 131 1.08 14.26 -16.86
CA ASN A 131 1.07 15.65 -17.29
C ASN A 131 1.09 16.63 -16.12
N GLY A 132 1.12 16.14 -14.88
CA GLY A 132 1.11 16.97 -13.67
C GLY A 132 -0.27 17.43 -13.22
N ASN A 133 -1.36 16.90 -13.80
CA ASN A 133 -2.70 17.19 -13.31
C ASN A 133 -2.94 16.41 -12.00
N MET A 134 -3.55 17.09 -11.03
CA MET A 134 -3.71 16.56 -9.67
C MET A 134 -5.17 16.25 -9.36
N ASN A 135 -5.42 15.06 -8.80
CA ASN A 135 -6.75 14.64 -8.34
C ASN A 135 -6.65 13.99 -6.95
N PHE A 136 -7.31 14.58 -5.97
CA PHE A 136 -7.29 14.16 -4.58
C PHE A 136 -8.64 13.60 -4.08
N GLU A 137 -9.60 13.32 -4.95
CA GLU A 137 -10.94 12.88 -4.53
C GLU A 137 -10.92 11.57 -3.74
N THR A 138 -10.10 10.61 -4.14
CA THR A 138 -9.93 9.36 -3.38
C THR A 138 -9.39 9.61 -1.98
N VAL A 139 -8.41 10.52 -1.84
CA VAL A 139 -7.85 10.94 -0.55
C VAL A 139 -8.91 11.56 0.34
N LYS A 140 -9.68 12.53 -0.17
CA LYS A 140 -10.77 13.18 0.57
C LYS A 140 -11.79 12.18 1.10
N ASN A 141 -12.23 11.27 0.22
CA ASN A 141 -13.22 10.26 0.56
C ASN A 141 -12.69 9.28 1.63
N TYR A 142 -11.43 8.87 1.50
CA TYR A 142 -10.79 7.97 2.47
C TYR A 142 -10.61 8.63 3.83
N VAL A 143 -10.00 9.82 3.88
CA VAL A 143 -9.77 10.55 5.13
C VAL A 143 -11.09 10.81 5.84
N LYS A 144 -12.12 11.24 5.10
CA LYS A 144 -13.47 11.42 5.65
C LYS A 144 -14.02 10.12 6.25
N ALA A 145 -14.01 9.02 5.49
CA ALA A 145 -14.57 7.74 5.94
C ALA A 145 -13.84 7.19 7.18
N ALA A 146 -12.50 7.27 7.21
CA ALA A 146 -11.69 6.79 8.33
C ALA A 146 -11.91 7.62 9.59
N THR A 147 -11.92 8.96 9.47
CA THR A 147 -12.12 9.86 10.63
C THR A 147 -13.55 9.81 11.16
N GLU A 148 -14.56 9.67 10.30
CA GLU A 148 -15.95 9.43 10.72
C GLU A 148 -16.12 8.10 11.47
N ALA A 149 -15.30 7.10 11.16
CA ALA A 149 -15.26 5.83 11.89
C ALA A 149 -14.43 5.88 13.19
N GLY A 150 -13.83 7.03 13.52
CA GLY A 150 -13.05 7.23 14.75
C GLY A 150 -11.57 6.83 14.64
N LEU A 151 -11.06 6.57 13.43
CA LEU A 151 -9.63 6.30 13.21
C LEU A 151 -8.85 7.60 13.01
N SER A 152 -7.59 7.64 13.46
CA SER A 152 -6.61 8.57 12.92
C SER A 152 -6.10 8.05 11.56
N VAL A 153 -5.75 8.98 10.67
CA VAL A 153 -5.09 8.67 9.41
C VAL A 153 -3.65 9.15 9.49
N TYR A 154 -2.72 8.27 9.17
CA TYR A 154 -1.31 8.61 9.01
C TYR A 154 -0.99 8.74 7.52
N GLY A 155 -0.40 9.85 7.11
CA GLY A 155 -0.11 10.17 5.72
C GLY A 155 1.19 9.51 5.23
N HIS A 156 1.13 8.82 4.11
CA HIS A 156 2.26 8.17 3.46
C HIS A 156 2.18 8.39 1.95
N THR A 157 3.04 9.15 1.36
CA THR A 157 4.19 9.94 1.79
C THR A 157 4.28 11.24 0.99
N LEU A 158 4.87 12.32 1.54
CA LEU A 158 4.93 13.62 0.84
C LEU A 158 6.08 13.70 -0.17
N ALA A 159 7.26 13.14 0.13
CA ALA A 159 8.38 13.08 -0.79
C ALA A 159 9.05 11.70 -0.79
N TRP A 160 9.23 11.15 -1.96
CA TRP A 160 9.88 9.85 -2.18
C TRP A 160 10.46 9.83 -3.60
N HIS A 161 11.49 9.02 -3.84
CA HIS A 161 12.07 8.84 -5.18
C HIS A 161 11.28 7.86 -6.06
N SER A 162 10.37 7.07 -5.47
CA SER A 162 9.57 6.04 -6.13
C SER A 162 8.08 6.36 -6.06
N GLN A 163 7.25 5.64 -6.82
CA GLN A 163 5.80 5.77 -6.89
C GLN A 163 5.30 7.23 -6.99
N GLN A 164 5.92 7.99 -7.87
CA GLN A 164 5.59 9.36 -8.24
C GLN A 164 5.60 9.50 -9.78
N PRO A 165 5.08 10.59 -10.37
CA PRO A 165 5.05 10.77 -11.83
C PRO A 165 6.43 11.18 -12.37
N ASN A 166 7.39 10.26 -12.31
CA ASN A 166 8.80 10.51 -12.63
C ASN A 166 9.01 11.15 -14.03
N GLY A 167 8.27 10.67 -15.03
CA GLY A 167 8.31 11.25 -16.37
C GLY A 167 7.93 12.73 -16.43
N TRP A 168 6.92 13.14 -15.64
CA TRP A 168 6.55 14.55 -15.51
C TRP A 168 7.63 15.35 -14.78
N LEU A 169 8.16 14.86 -13.65
CA LEU A 169 9.21 15.54 -12.90
C LEU A 169 10.48 15.75 -13.75
N ARG A 170 10.87 14.75 -14.54
CA ARG A 170 11.99 14.86 -15.47
C ARG A 170 11.77 15.91 -16.55
N LYS A 171 10.53 16.03 -17.06
CA LYS A 171 10.19 17.10 -18.02
C LYS A 171 10.36 18.50 -17.43
N LEU A 172 10.08 18.66 -16.12
CA LEU A 172 10.23 19.96 -15.45
C LEU A 172 11.69 20.43 -15.38
N VAL A 173 12.65 19.51 -15.33
CA VAL A 173 14.08 19.80 -15.22
C VAL A 173 14.86 19.59 -16.52
N ALA A 174 14.16 19.21 -17.59
CA ALA A 174 14.78 18.98 -18.90
C ALA A 174 15.15 20.28 -19.59
N ASP A 175 16.26 20.25 -20.33
CA ASP A 175 16.64 21.37 -21.20
C ASP A 175 15.51 21.75 -22.15
N LYS A 176 15.33 23.03 -22.39
CA LYS A 176 14.27 23.59 -23.25
C LYS A 176 14.74 23.64 -24.70
N ALA A 177 13.83 23.40 -25.65
CA ALA A 177 14.11 23.67 -27.05
C ALA A 177 14.44 25.17 -27.22
N ASP A 178 15.47 25.49 -27.99
CA ASP A 178 15.80 26.88 -28.34
C ASP A 178 14.70 27.45 -29.24
N PRO A 179 13.91 28.43 -28.79
CA PRO A 179 12.80 28.96 -29.59
C PRO A 179 13.30 29.74 -30.83
N SER A 180 14.59 30.13 -30.85
CA SER A 180 15.21 30.82 -31.99
C SER A 180 15.76 29.83 -33.04
N SER A 181 15.89 28.55 -32.73
CA SER A 181 16.34 27.53 -33.66
C SER A 181 15.19 26.96 -34.46
N GLU A 182 15.45 26.59 -35.72
CA GLU A 182 14.49 25.83 -36.52
C GLU A 182 14.19 24.51 -35.83
N GLN A 183 12.91 24.25 -35.55
CA GLN A 183 12.46 23.00 -34.92
C GLN A 183 12.38 21.92 -35.97
N VAL A 184 13.49 21.26 -36.22
CA VAL A 184 13.58 20.19 -37.22
C VAL A 184 13.52 18.85 -36.52
N TYR A 185 12.48 18.08 -36.85
CA TYR A 185 12.38 16.67 -36.50
C TYR A 185 12.70 15.82 -37.72
N LYS A 186 13.53 14.80 -37.55
CA LYS A 186 13.85 13.83 -38.63
C LYS A 186 13.44 12.44 -38.19
N GLU A 187 12.89 11.67 -39.13
CA GLU A 187 12.60 10.26 -38.92
C GLU A 187 13.86 9.53 -38.51
N VAL A 188 13.78 8.78 -37.40
CA VAL A 188 14.85 7.94 -36.85
C VAL A 188 14.47 6.47 -36.84
N ALA A 189 13.17 6.17 -36.75
CA ALA A 189 12.64 4.82 -36.87
C ALA A 189 11.19 4.87 -37.33
N SER A 190 10.77 3.90 -38.15
CA SER A 190 9.38 3.71 -38.52
C SER A 190 9.07 2.26 -38.82
N LYS A 191 7.80 1.88 -38.67
CA LYS A 191 7.30 0.57 -39.05
C LYS A 191 5.89 0.70 -39.63
N ASP A 192 5.72 0.20 -40.86
CA ASP A 192 4.43 0.07 -41.53
C ASP A 192 3.97 -1.38 -41.47
N PHE A 193 2.93 -1.65 -40.66
CA PHE A 193 2.41 -3.01 -40.45
C PHE A 193 1.65 -3.58 -41.64
N ARG A 194 1.35 -2.77 -42.66
CA ARG A 194 0.76 -3.25 -43.93
C ARG A 194 1.78 -4.04 -44.76
N THR A 195 3.05 -3.70 -44.60
CA THR A 195 4.19 -4.33 -45.30
C THR A 195 5.06 -5.17 -44.38
N ASN A 196 5.38 -4.69 -43.19
CA ASN A 196 6.15 -5.41 -42.15
C ASN A 196 5.20 -6.09 -41.17
N LYS A 197 4.78 -7.30 -41.45
CA LYS A 197 3.74 -8.07 -40.77
C LYS A 197 4.31 -8.88 -39.58
N THR A 198 5.06 -8.24 -38.69
CA THR A 198 5.71 -8.90 -37.54
C THR A 198 5.53 -8.09 -36.27
N VAL A 199 5.61 -8.77 -35.13
CA VAL A 199 5.87 -8.22 -33.81
C VAL A 199 6.97 -9.07 -33.16
N GLY A 200 7.64 -8.51 -32.16
CA GLY A 200 8.60 -9.26 -31.36
C GLY A 200 7.89 -10.13 -30.31
N TRP A 201 8.50 -10.20 -29.13
CA TRP A 201 7.89 -10.92 -28.00
C TRP A 201 6.47 -10.41 -27.71
N LYS A 202 5.59 -11.32 -27.27
CA LYS A 202 4.21 -11.02 -26.84
C LYS A 202 3.81 -11.89 -25.67
N SER A 203 2.88 -11.39 -24.84
CA SER A 203 2.23 -12.18 -23.80
C SER A 203 1.40 -13.31 -24.43
N GLU A 204 1.03 -14.32 -23.63
CA GLU A 204 0.35 -15.50 -24.15
C GLU A 204 -1.10 -15.21 -24.58
N GLU A 205 -1.36 -15.28 -25.88
CA GLU A 205 -2.65 -14.92 -26.49
C GLU A 205 -3.83 -15.71 -25.90
N ALA A 206 -3.66 -17.02 -25.69
CA ALA A 206 -4.71 -17.88 -25.18
C ALA A 206 -5.08 -17.56 -23.72
N THR A 207 -4.09 -17.24 -22.89
CA THR A 207 -4.27 -16.88 -21.47
C THR A 207 -5.03 -15.57 -21.32
N TYR A 208 -4.64 -14.56 -22.10
CA TYR A 208 -5.20 -13.21 -21.98
C TYR A 208 -6.34 -12.92 -22.94
N GLY A 209 -6.69 -13.88 -23.81
CA GLY A 209 -7.86 -13.79 -24.68
C GLY A 209 -7.71 -12.74 -25.79
N TYR A 210 -6.57 -12.70 -26.45
CA TYR A 210 -6.35 -11.82 -27.59
C TYR A 210 -5.65 -12.55 -28.74
N SER A 211 -5.59 -11.89 -29.90
CA SER A 211 -4.82 -12.34 -31.06
C SER A 211 -4.33 -11.16 -31.89
N ILE A 212 -3.19 -11.33 -32.56
CA ILE A 212 -2.61 -10.35 -33.47
C ILE A 212 -2.60 -10.94 -34.88
N THR A 213 -3.19 -10.23 -35.84
CA THR A 213 -3.20 -10.57 -37.25
C THR A 213 -2.81 -9.36 -38.09
N PHE A 214 -2.45 -9.58 -39.35
CA PHE A 214 -1.99 -8.52 -40.25
C PHE A 214 -2.66 -8.63 -41.61
N ASP A 215 -2.99 -7.48 -42.19
CA ASP A 215 -3.39 -7.39 -43.60
C ASP A 215 -2.66 -6.23 -44.31
N GLY A 216 -2.82 -6.17 -45.66
CA GLY A 216 -2.15 -5.16 -46.46
C GLY A 216 -2.87 -3.81 -46.50
N THR A 217 -4.04 -3.68 -45.89
CA THR A 217 -4.90 -2.49 -45.97
C THR A 217 -4.90 -1.75 -44.61
N ASP A 218 -5.26 -2.45 -43.55
CA ASP A 218 -5.42 -1.91 -42.21
C ASP A 218 -4.19 -2.14 -41.30
N GLY A 219 -3.22 -2.94 -41.74
CA GLY A 219 -1.99 -3.22 -41.06
C GLY A 219 -2.15 -4.28 -39.96
N MET A 220 -1.74 -3.98 -38.75
CA MET A 220 -1.85 -4.85 -37.58
C MET A 220 -3.24 -4.70 -36.93
N LYS A 221 -3.93 -5.83 -36.77
CA LYS A 221 -5.17 -5.94 -36.01
C LYS A 221 -4.91 -6.69 -34.72
N ILE A 222 -5.25 -6.08 -33.60
CA ILE A 222 -5.26 -6.69 -32.26
C ILE A 222 -6.73 -6.93 -31.91
N HIS A 223 -7.11 -8.19 -31.72
CA HIS A 223 -8.46 -8.59 -31.30
C HIS A 223 -8.44 -9.03 -29.85
N THR A 224 -9.18 -8.35 -28.98
CA THR A 224 -9.31 -8.69 -27.56
C THR A 224 -10.74 -9.14 -27.26
N THR A 225 -10.89 -10.31 -26.62
CA THR A 225 -12.20 -10.94 -26.35
C THR A 225 -12.73 -10.65 -24.95
N LYS A 226 -11.89 -10.19 -24.05
CA LYS A 226 -12.23 -9.88 -22.65
C LYS A 226 -11.37 -8.76 -22.12
N LYS A 227 -11.89 -8.02 -21.15
CA LYS A 227 -11.09 -7.11 -20.34
C LYS A 227 -10.25 -7.93 -19.36
N CYS A 228 -8.95 -7.66 -19.30
CA CYS A 228 -8.03 -8.23 -18.33
C CYS A 228 -8.04 -7.45 -17.01
N GLU A 229 -7.42 -8.01 -15.99
CA GLU A 229 -7.26 -7.36 -14.69
C GLU A 229 -6.38 -6.10 -14.81
N ASN A 230 -5.32 -6.20 -15.62
CA ASN A 230 -4.40 -5.11 -15.86
C ASN A 230 -4.28 -4.81 -17.36
N PHE A 231 -4.03 -3.54 -17.72
CA PHE A 231 -3.84 -3.17 -19.13
C PHE A 231 -2.58 -3.81 -19.74
N TRP A 232 -1.57 -4.13 -18.94
CA TRP A 232 -0.34 -4.79 -19.40
C TRP A 232 -0.45 -6.32 -19.54
N ASP A 233 -1.55 -6.94 -19.19
CA ASP A 233 -1.76 -8.38 -19.40
C ASP A 233 -1.78 -8.71 -20.91
N VAL A 234 -2.29 -7.81 -21.75
CA VAL A 234 -2.12 -7.86 -23.19
C VAL A 234 -1.02 -6.89 -23.59
N GLN A 235 0.16 -7.42 -23.91
CA GLN A 235 1.30 -6.62 -24.32
C GLN A 235 2.17 -7.34 -25.35
N PHE A 236 2.82 -6.57 -26.21
CA PHE A 236 3.69 -7.09 -27.26
C PHE A 236 4.68 -6.03 -27.74
N GLN A 237 5.85 -6.48 -28.22
CA GLN A 237 6.86 -5.61 -28.83
C GLN A 237 6.43 -5.26 -30.27
N ALA A 238 5.91 -4.07 -30.44
CA ALA A 238 5.50 -3.57 -31.76
C ALA A 238 6.71 -3.25 -32.64
N MET A 239 7.79 -2.75 -32.04
CA MET A 239 9.07 -2.47 -32.72
C MET A 239 10.22 -2.98 -31.85
N THR A 240 11.23 -3.59 -32.49
CA THR A 240 12.39 -4.24 -31.83
C THR A 240 13.74 -3.68 -32.24
N ASP A 241 13.79 -2.87 -33.26
CA ASP A 241 15.05 -2.38 -33.86
C ASP A 241 15.05 -0.85 -33.94
N ILE A 242 14.70 -0.20 -32.84
CA ILE A 242 14.78 1.24 -32.70
C ILE A 242 16.05 1.62 -31.92
N MET A 243 16.55 2.84 -32.12
CA MET A 243 17.70 3.40 -31.41
C MET A 243 17.33 4.78 -30.94
N LEU A 244 16.75 4.87 -29.75
CA LEU A 244 16.37 6.14 -29.12
C LEU A 244 17.37 6.46 -28.02
N GLN A 245 17.95 7.66 -28.09
CA GLN A 245 18.96 8.12 -27.12
C GLN A 245 18.32 8.85 -25.96
N ALA A 246 18.76 8.56 -24.76
CA ALA A 246 18.40 9.28 -23.55
C ALA A 246 18.63 10.79 -23.72
N GLY A 247 17.69 11.57 -23.22
CA GLY A 247 17.78 13.03 -23.27
C GLY A 247 17.47 13.68 -24.61
N THR A 248 17.22 12.95 -25.68
CA THR A 248 16.78 13.48 -26.97
C THR A 248 15.26 13.55 -27.01
N SER A 249 14.70 14.69 -27.48
CA SER A 249 13.26 14.81 -27.68
C SER A 249 12.81 14.11 -28.95
N TYR A 250 11.75 13.32 -28.86
CA TYR A 250 11.14 12.60 -29.96
C TYR A 250 9.68 12.96 -30.09
N LYS A 251 9.19 12.92 -31.34
CA LYS A 251 7.77 12.81 -31.66
C LYS A 251 7.48 11.37 -32.02
N MET A 252 6.55 10.74 -31.35
CA MET A 252 6.07 9.41 -31.69
C MET A 252 4.66 9.52 -32.26
N THR A 253 4.48 9.06 -33.50
CA THR A 253 3.21 9.09 -34.20
C THR A 253 2.74 7.66 -34.42
N ILE A 254 1.51 7.35 -34.02
CA ILE A 254 0.84 6.08 -34.32
C ILE A 254 -0.41 6.34 -35.15
N THR A 255 -0.53 5.66 -36.31
CA THR A 255 -1.76 5.67 -37.10
C THR A 255 -2.67 4.55 -36.64
N ILE A 256 -3.75 4.90 -35.91
CA ILE A 256 -4.54 3.96 -35.11
C ILE A 256 -6.04 4.25 -35.22
N ARG A 257 -6.86 3.20 -35.06
CA ARG A 257 -8.30 3.27 -34.74
C ARG A 257 -8.73 2.04 -33.95
N GLY A 258 -9.91 2.06 -33.36
CA GLY A 258 -10.53 0.90 -32.72
C GLY A 258 -11.95 0.66 -33.24
N THR A 259 -12.60 -0.41 -32.79
CA THR A 259 -14.05 -0.61 -32.94
C THR A 259 -14.86 0.31 -32.03
N GLU A 260 -14.23 0.78 -30.95
CA GLU A 260 -14.71 1.80 -30.02
C GLU A 260 -13.56 2.73 -29.64
N ALA A 261 -13.85 3.83 -28.96
CA ALA A 261 -12.82 4.72 -28.42
C ALA A 261 -12.07 4.04 -27.28
N GLY A 262 -10.75 4.22 -27.22
CA GLY A 262 -9.90 3.58 -26.21
C GLY A 262 -8.53 4.24 -26.06
N THR A 263 -7.69 3.59 -25.31
CA THR A 263 -6.30 4.01 -25.05
C THR A 263 -5.35 2.85 -25.37
N MET A 264 -4.31 3.13 -26.13
CA MET A 264 -3.17 2.26 -26.30
C MET A 264 -2.07 2.74 -25.35
N HIS A 265 -1.73 1.93 -24.35
CA HIS A 265 -0.63 2.20 -23.45
C HIS A 265 0.69 1.80 -24.10
N SER A 266 1.79 2.42 -23.71
CA SER A 266 3.09 2.14 -24.30
C SER A 266 4.24 2.20 -23.30
N LYS A 267 5.28 1.39 -23.57
CA LYS A 267 6.58 1.41 -22.88
C LYS A 267 7.70 1.34 -23.91
N LEU A 268 8.78 2.05 -23.64
CA LEU A 268 10.07 1.85 -24.31
C LEU A 268 11.00 1.04 -23.43
N GLY A 269 11.96 0.35 -23.99
CA GLY A 269 12.91 -0.43 -23.22
C GLY A 269 14.16 -0.84 -24.01
N ASP A 270 15.10 -1.48 -23.29
CA ASP A 270 16.37 -1.98 -23.83
C ASP A 270 16.62 -3.42 -23.38
N PHE A 271 17.12 -4.24 -24.30
CA PHE A 271 17.60 -5.62 -24.04
C PHE A 271 19.12 -5.77 -24.19
N SER A 272 19.85 -4.71 -24.49
CA SER A 272 21.26 -4.83 -24.91
C SER A 272 22.19 -5.32 -23.79
N THR A 273 21.92 -4.99 -22.54
CA THR A 273 22.75 -5.36 -21.38
C THR A 273 21.96 -6.09 -20.31
N ALA A 274 20.79 -5.57 -19.94
CA ALA A 274 19.80 -6.17 -19.05
C ALA A 274 18.44 -5.58 -19.44
N TYR A 275 17.35 -6.31 -19.15
CA TYR A 275 16.02 -5.76 -19.40
C TYR A 275 15.84 -4.48 -18.58
N SER A 276 15.54 -3.39 -19.26
CA SER A 276 15.08 -2.13 -18.65
C SER A 276 13.91 -1.57 -19.44
N ASP A 277 13.00 -0.87 -18.79
CA ASP A 277 11.90 -0.20 -19.46
C ASP A 277 11.54 1.14 -18.79
N GLU A 278 10.85 1.98 -19.55
CA GLU A 278 10.28 3.24 -19.08
C GLU A 278 8.91 3.47 -19.69
N THR A 279 7.97 4.02 -18.90
CA THR A 279 6.61 4.32 -19.35
C THR A 279 6.60 5.51 -20.29
N CYS A 280 5.96 5.36 -21.45
CA CYS A 280 5.74 6.42 -22.42
C CYS A 280 4.34 7.02 -22.29
N PRO A 281 4.06 8.19 -22.93
CA PRO A 281 2.72 8.68 -23.07
C PRO A 281 1.80 7.71 -23.83
N ASN A 282 0.54 7.66 -23.44
CA ASN A 282 -0.45 6.79 -24.04
C ASN A 282 -1.07 7.42 -25.31
N PHE A 283 -1.61 6.57 -26.20
CA PHE A 283 -2.27 7.00 -27.42
C PHE A 283 -3.79 6.80 -27.29
N ALA A 284 -4.54 7.88 -27.18
CA ALA A 284 -5.99 7.85 -27.23
C ALA A 284 -6.47 7.71 -28.67
N PHE A 285 -7.35 6.73 -28.96
CA PHE A 285 -7.91 6.48 -30.28
C PHE A 285 -9.44 6.46 -30.27
N THR A 286 -10.02 6.60 -31.48
CA THR A 286 -11.46 6.56 -31.73
C THR A 286 -11.77 5.49 -32.78
N THR A 287 -13.02 5.45 -33.28
CA THR A 287 -13.42 4.56 -34.36
C THR A 287 -12.91 4.99 -35.75
N GLU A 288 -12.45 6.23 -35.84
CA GLU A 288 -11.91 6.78 -37.11
C GLU A 288 -10.38 6.68 -37.11
N TRP A 289 -9.80 6.47 -38.28
CA TRP A 289 -8.36 6.51 -38.47
C TRP A 289 -7.80 7.89 -38.12
N LYS A 290 -6.82 7.91 -37.25
CA LYS A 290 -6.15 9.12 -36.82
C LYS A 290 -4.66 8.88 -36.60
N ASP A 291 -3.85 9.85 -36.98
CA ASP A 291 -2.47 9.97 -36.53
C ASP A 291 -2.49 10.60 -35.14
N VAL A 292 -2.10 9.83 -34.15
CA VAL A 292 -1.98 10.29 -32.77
C VAL A 292 -0.50 10.53 -32.50
N GLU A 293 -0.16 11.81 -32.28
CA GLU A 293 1.20 12.25 -32.02
C GLU A 293 1.38 12.52 -30.53
N VAL A 294 2.49 12.07 -29.96
CA VAL A 294 2.91 12.37 -28.60
C VAL A 294 4.38 12.76 -28.59
N ASP A 295 4.71 13.78 -27.81
CA ASP A 295 6.09 14.18 -27.54
C ASP A 295 6.63 13.36 -26.37
N TYR A 296 7.86 12.88 -26.50
CA TYR A 296 8.52 12.11 -25.47
C TYR A 296 10.04 12.39 -25.46
N LYS A 297 10.60 12.42 -24.25
CA LYS A 297 12.04 12.53 -24.03
C LYS A 297 12.48 11.40 -23.12
N PRO A 298 13.04 10.30 -23.69
CA PRO A 298 13.47 9.15 -22.92
C PRO A 298 14.59 9.51 -21.94
N VAL A 299 14.62 8.82 -20.81
CA VAL A 299 15.68 8.94 -19.81
C VAL A 299 16.68 7.81 -19.91
N LEU A 300 16.34 6.72 -20.60
CA LEU A 300 17.21 5.59 -20.93
C LEU A 300 17.37 5.52 -22.45
N ASP A 301 18.50 4.95 -22.90
CA ASP A 301 18.61 4.49 -24.26
C ASP A 301 17.66 3.31 -24.47
N ASN A 302 16.89 3.33 -25.55
CA ASN A 302 15.85 2.34 -25.79
C ASN A 302 15.98 1.71 -27.18
N ASN A 303 15.73 0.39 -27.27
CA ASN A 303 15.80 -0.34 -28.53
C ASN A 303 14.54 -1.13 -28.90
N PHE A 304 13.47 -1.06 -28.08
CA PHE A 304 12.15 -1.61 -28.43
C PHE A 304 11.00 -0.72 -27.94
N LEU A 305 9.84 -0.90 -28.58
CA LEU A 305 8.55 -0.33 -28.14
C LEU A 305 7.57 -1.46 -27.82
N LEU A 306 7.03 -1.48 -26.59
CA LEU A 306 5.88 -2.27 -26.19
C LEU A 306 4.60 -1.48 -26.37
N LEU A 307 3.55 -2.14 -26.87
CA LEU A 307 2.16 -1.67 -26.81
C LEU A 307 1.36 -2.57 -25.86
N GLN A 308 0.42 -1.97 -25.11
CA GLN A 308 -0.35 -2.63 -24.08
C GLN A 308 -1.82 -2.19 -24.15
N CYS A 309 -2.77 -3.14 -24.10
CA CYS A 309 -4.20 -2.85 -24.29
C CYS A 309 -5.15 -3.86 -23.59
N GLY A 310 -4.76 -4.48 -22.48
CA GLY A 310 -5.58 -5.47 -21.77
C GLY A 310 -6.86 -4.91 -21.14
N ASP A 311 -7.00 -3.60 -21.05
CA ASP A 311 -8.22 -2.92 -20.58
C ASP A 311 -9.25 -2.62 -21.69
N PHE A 312 -8.93 -2.93 -22.96
CA PHE A 312 -9.81 -2.75 -24.11
C PHE A 312 -10.45 -4.07 -24.54
N VAL A 313 -11.68 -4.03 -25.02
CA VAL A 313 -12.40 -5.18 -25.62
C VAL A 313 -12.87 -4.81 -27.02
N GLY A 314 -12.50 -5.61 -28.03
CA GLY A 314 -12.83 -5.34 -29.43
C GLY A 314 -11.61 -5.43 -30.33
N ASP A 315 -11.66 -4.74 -31.47
CA ASP A 315 -10.56 -4.69 -32.43
C ASP A 315 -9.86 -3.33 -32.39
N ILE A 316 -8.53 -3.36 -32.30
CA ILE A 316 -7.67 -2.20 -32.49
C ILE A 316 -6.85 -2.42 -33.77
N PHE A 317 -6.77 -1.41 -34.60
CA PHE A 317 -6.03 -1.44 -35.85
C PHE A 317 -4.91 -0.40 -35.84
N VAL A 318 -3.70 -0.82 -36.19
CA VAL A 318 -2.52 0.04 -36.28
C VAL A 318 -1.87 -0.10 -37.65
N LYS A 319 -1.86 0.99 -38.43
CA LYS A 319 -1.20 1.02 -39.76
C LYS A 319 0.29 1.16 -39.63
N SER A 320 0.73 2.13 -38.85
CA SER A 320 2.15 2.48 -38.73
C SER A 320 2.49 3.14 -37.42
N ILE A 321 3.76 3.05 -37.08
CA ILE A 321 4.39 3.78 -35.98
C ILE A 321 5.63 4.48 -36.55
N LYS A 322 5.84 5.74 -36.15
CA LYS A 322 6.98 6.55 -36.59
C LYS A 322 7.57 7.29 -35.39
N PHE A 323 8.90 7.32 -35.31
CA PHE A 323 9.66 8.17 -34.41
C PHE A 323 10.45 9.21 -35.21
N GLU A 324 10.30 10.47 -34.83
CA GLU A 324 11.07 11.59 -35.36
C GLU A 324 11.87 12.21 -34.22
N GLY A 325 13.20 12.19 -34.31
CA GLY A 325 14.11 12.77 -33.31
C GLY A 325 14.35 14.27 -33.57
N TYR A 326 14.35 15.05 -32.49
CA TYR A 326 14.65 16.48 -32.53
C TYR A 326 16.10 16.72 -32.92
N GLN A 327 16.33 17.54 -33.91
CA GLN A 327 17.63 17.93 -34.44
C GLN A 327 17.98 19.41 -34.16
N GLY A 328 17.10 20.11 -33.43
CA GLY A 328 17.27 21.53 -33.08
C GLY A 328 18.23 21.72 -31.88
N LYS A 329 18.60 22.98 -31.63
CA LYS A 329 19.37 23.36 -30.45
C LYS A 329 18.49 23.36 -29.21
N THR A 330 19.09 23.00 -28.07
CA THR A 330 18.46 23.17 -26.75
C THR A 330 19.18 24.24 -25.98
N VAL A 331 18.45 24.94 -25.11
CA VAL A 331 18.99 25.86 -24.10
C VAL A 331 19.01 25.10 -22.79
N PRO A 332 20.19 24.83 -22.20
CA PRO A 332 20.29 24.20 -20.91
C PRO A 332 19.56 25.01 -19.84
N MET A 333 18.74 24.34 -19.02
CA MET A 333 18.21 24.96 -17.80
C MET A 333 19.34 25.17 -16.81
N THR A 334 19.35 26.35 -16.16
CA THR A 334 20.26 26.58 -15.03
C THR A 334 19.87 25.72 -13.82
N GLN A 335 20.77 25.56 -12.88
CA GLN A 335 20.49 24.87 -11.63
C GLN A 335 19.36 25.56 -10.83
N GLU A 336 19.34 26.91 -10.84
CA GLU A 336 18.29 27.71 -10.20
C GLU A 336 16.91 27.46 -10.85
N GLU A 337 16.83 27.48 -12.19
CA GLU A 337 15.56 27.18 -12.89
C GLU A 337 15.04 25.79 -12.60
N ARG A 338 15.91 24.76 -12.53
CA ARG A 338 15.53 23.38 -12.16
C ARG A 338 15.04 23.30 -10.73
N HIS A 339 15.77 23.94 -9.81
CA HIS A 339 15.39 24.06 -8.41
C HIS A 339 14.00 24.67 -8.26
N ASP A 340 13.77 25.83 -8.85
CA ASP A 340 12.51 26.59 -8.73
C ASP A 340 11.33 25.80 -9.33
N ALA A 341 11.52 25.15 -10.48
CA ALA A 341 10.49 24.32 -11.10
C ALA A 341 10.07 23.14 -10.19
N LEU A 342 11.02 22.50 -9.52
CA LEU A 342 10.75 21.41 -8.61
C LEU A 342 10.13 21.88 -7.29
N VAL A 343 10.58 23.01 -6.75
CA VAL A 343 9.96 23.60 -5.55
C VAL A 343 8.51 23.98 -5.83
N GLU A 344 8.21 24.55 -7.01
CA GLU A 344 6.83 24.84 -7.42
C GLU A 344 5.97 23.56 -7.55
N ALA A 345 6.53 22.51 -8.14
CA ALA A 345 5.85 21.22 -8.25
C ALA A 345 5.55 20.61 -6.87
N MET A 346 6.52 20.64 -5.97
CA MET A 346 6.38 20.17 -4.58
C MET A 346 5.38 21.03 -3.79
N ASP A 347 5.36 22.36 -3.99
CA ASP A 347 4.39 23.27 -3.36
C ASP A 347 2.96 22.92 -3.78
N LYS A 348 2.70 22.75 -5.08
CA LYS A 348 1.39 22.35 -5.60
C LYS A 348 0.93 21.01 -5.06
N TRP A 349 1.84 20.03 -5.04
CA TRP A 349 1.58 18.69 -4.55
C TRP A 349 1.23 18.68 -3.05
N ILE A 350 2.12 19.22 -2.20
CA ILE A 350 1.93 19.22 -0.75
C ILE A 350 0.71 20.05 -0.35
N LYS A 351 0.52 21.23 -0.99
CA LYS A 351 -0.67 22.06 -0.77
C LYS A 351 -1.95 21.28 -1.07
N GLY A 352 -2.06 20.68 -2.26
CA GLY A 352 -3.26 19.95 -2.67
C GLY A 352 -3.55 18.76 -1.76
N MET A 353 -2.52 18.02 -1.34
CA MET A 353 -2.65 16.90 -0.40
C MET A 353 -3.12 17.37 0.98
N MET A 354 -2.53 18.42 1.54
CA MET A 354 -2.92 18.94 2.86
C MET A 354 -4.35 19.52 2.85
N GLU A 355 -4.73 20.22 1.79
CA GLU A 355 -6.10 20.71 1.60
C GLU A 355 -7.10 19.55 1.48
N ALA A 356 -6.75 18.49 0.76
CA ALA A 356 -7.60 17.30 0.65
C ALA A 356 -7.82 16.58 1.98
N CYS A 357 -6.83 16.63 2.87
CA CYS A 357 -6.90 16.05 4.21
C CYS A 357 -7.70 16.90 5.21
N ASP A 358 -8.04 18.15 4.91
CA ASP A 358 -8.89 19.05 5.71
C ASP A 358 -8.42 19.16 7.17
N GLY A 359 -7.09 19.20 7.41
CA GLY A 359 -6.49 19.27 8.75
C GLY A 359 -6.67 18.03 9.62
N LYS A 360 -7.22 16.94 9.08
CA LYS A 360 -7.53 15.71 9.83
C LYS A 360 -6.33 14.77 9.92
N VAL A 361 -5.40 14.82 8.96
CA VAL A 361 -4.17 14.01 8.96
C VAL A 361 -3.07 14.80 9.67
N LYS A 362 -2.71 14.32 10.86
CA LYS A 362 -1.82 15.05 11.78
C LYS A 362 -0.42 14.45 11.90
N ALA A 363 -0.11 13.45 11.09
CA ALA A 363 1.22 12.86 11.03
C ALA A 363 1.50 12.34 9.62
N TRP A 364 2.74 12.51 9.16
CA TRP A 364 3.17 12.17 7.81
C TRP A 364 4.57 11.60 7.78
N ASP A 365 4.78 10.62 6.91
CA ASP A 365 6.10 10.39 6.35
C ASP A 365 6.41 11.58 5.41
N LEU A 366 7.19 12.53 5.94
CA LEU A 366 7.63 13.71 5.20
C LEU A 366 8.49 13.31 4.02
N VAL A 367 9.47 12.46 4.31
CA VAL A 367 10.35 11.85 3.32
C VAL A 367 10.45 10.35 3.60
N ASN A 368 10.32 9.57 2.54
CA ASN A 368 10.44 8.12 2.57
C ASN A 368 11.77 7.69 1.94
N GLU A 369 12.49 6.78 2.62
CA GLU A 369 13.67 6.06 2.10
C GLU A 369 14.80 7.00 1.61
N ALA A 370 15.19 7.93 2.46
CA ALA A 370 16.21 8.90 2.09
C ALA A 370 17.63 8.32 2.06
N ILE A 371 17.95 7.36 2.96
CA ILE A 371 19.32 6.87 3.18
C ILE A 371 19.64 5.74 2.21
N ALA A 372 20.76 5.85 1.48
CA ALA A 372 21.17 4.84 0.49
C ALA A 372 21.48 3.47 1.10
N GLY A 373 22.02 3.42 2.32
CA GLY A 373 22.54 2.19 2.90
C GLY A 373 23.96 1.85 2.43
N GLU A 374 24.60 2.75 1.70
CA GLU A 374 25.99 2.69 1.22
C GLU A 374 26.58 4.10 1.09
N GLY A 375 27.82 4.18 0.59
CA GLY A 375 28.54 5.45 0.46
C GLY A 375 29.12 5.97 1.78
N ASN A 376 29.66 7.18 1.73
CA ASN A 376 30.20 7.90 2.89
C ASN A 376 30.12 9.40 2.65
N ASP A 377 29.32 10.12 3.44
CA ASP A 377 29.13 11.55 3.38
C ASP A 377 30.34 12.40 3.84
N GLY A 378 31.49 11.75 4.11
CA GLY A 378 32.71 12.39 4.63
C GLY A 378 32.77 12.45 6.16
N GLU A 379 31.66 12.17 6.86
CA GLU A 379 31.57 12.15 8.33
C GLU A 379 31.32 10.72 8.88
N GLY A 380 31.35 9.71 8.02
CA GLY A 380 31.15 8.31 8.36
C GLY A 380 29.72 7.82 8.27
N ASN A 381 28.77 8.66 7.87
CA ASN A 381 27.39 8.25 7.63
C ASN A 381 27.24 7.71 6.21
N TYR A 382 26.19 6.91 6.00
CA TYR A 382 25.73 6.62 4.65
C TYR A 382 25.27 7.89 3.94
N GLU A 383 25.45 7.93 2.63
CA GLU A 383 24.94 9.00 1.77
C GLU A 383 23.41 8.90 1.63
N LEU A 384 22.81 9.95 1.09
CA LEU A 384 21.43 9.88 0.62
C LEU A 384 21.36 9.13 -0.71
N GLN A 385 20.20 8.65 -1.07
CA GLN A 385 19.98 8.02 -2.37
C GLN A 385 20.11 9.05 -3.49
N HIS A 386 20.87 8.71 -4.54
CA HIS A 386 21.08 9.52 -5.74
C HIS A 386 21.06 8.66 -6.99
N SER A 387 20.70 9.22 -8.15
CA SER A 387 20.78 8.51 -9.42
C SER A 387 22.22 8.08 -9.77
N ALA A 388 23.22 8.87 -9.35
CA ALA A 388 24.64 8.56 -9.56
C ALA A 388 25.23 7.50 -8.61
N GLY A 389 24.62 7.25 -7.44
CA GLY A 389 25.10 6.30 -6.44
C GLY A 389 24.87 4.83 -6.80
N TYR A 390 23.99 4.57 -7.75
CA TYR A 390 23.53 3.23 -8.13
C TYR A 390 24.27 2.58 -9.29
N LYS A 391 25.46 3.05 -9.63
CA LYS A 391 26.28 2.45 -10.69
C LYS A 391 26.80 1.03 -10.39
N SER A 392 26.58 0.51 -9.18
CA SER A 392 27.01 -0.84 -8.81
C SER A 392 26.08 -1.97 -9.30
N GLY A 393 24.98 -1.68 -9.98
CA GLY A 393 24.17 -2.66 -10.71
C GLY A 393 23.45 -3.74 -9.89
N THR A 394 23.28 -3.55 -8.58
CA THR A 394 22.65 -4.55 -7.73
C THR A 394 21.22 -4.24 -7.33
N TRP A 395 20.77 -3.00 -7.50
CA TRP A 395 19.38 -2.59 -7.28
C TRP A 395 18.92 -1.75 -8.46
N ASP A 396 17.83 -2.14 -9.03
CA ASP A 396 17.22 -1.42 -10.14
C ASP A 396 16.67 -0.09 -9.65
N VAL A 397 17.49 0.92 -9.74
CA VAL A 397 17.05 2.31 -9.75
C VAL A 397 16.56 2.71 -11.12
N GLY A 398 16.08 1.73 -11.88
CA GLY A 398 15.63 1.89 -13.25
C GLY A 398 14.93 3.19 -13.53
N GLY A 399 14.55 3.42 -14.74
CA GLY A 399 13.84 4.62 -15.19
C GLY A 399 12.63 5.06 -14.35
N ASP A 400 12.24 4.27 -13.36
CA ASP A 400 11.11 4.52 -12.46
C ASP A 400 11.44 5.31 -11.18
N ALA A 401 12.69 5.74 -10.95
CA ALA A 401 13.04 6.59 -9.83
C ALA A 401 13.38 8.03 -10.27
N PHE A 402 13.03 9.02 -9.46
CA PHE A 402 13.43 10.41 -9.62
C PHE A 402 13.88 10.95 -8.26
N TYR A 403 15.13 11.32 -8.15
CA TYR A 403 15.74 11.78 -6.91
C TYR A 403 15.68 13.29 -6.81
N TRP A 404 14.84 13.82 -5.94
CA TRP A 404 14.67 15.25 -5.69
C TRP A 404 15.99 15.94 -5.31
N GLN A 405 16.82 15.24 -4.51
CA GLN A 405 18.11 15.72 -4.03
C GLN A 405 19.15 15.92 -5.13
N ASP A 406 19.04 15.23 -6.27
CA ASP A 406 19.93 15.46 -7.42
C ASP A 406 19.81 16.88 -7.97
N HIS A 407 18.67 17.52 -7.77
CA HIS A 407 18.37 18.85 -8.29
C HIS A 407 18.23 19.90 -7.19
N LEU A 408 17.69 19.55 -6.03
CA LEU A 408 17.51 20.44 -4.89
C LEU A 408 18.69 20.42 -3.91
N GLY A 409 19.53 19.36 -3.97
CA GLY A 409 20.59 19.10 -3.00
C GLY A 409 20.09 18.38 -1.75
N ASP A 410 21.03 17.70 -1.08
CA ASP A 410 20.78 16.79 0.05
C ASP A 410 20.08 17.44 1.26
N LEU A 411 20.32 18.71 1.47
CA LEU A 411 19.73 19.44 2.58
C LEU A 411 18.40 20.07 2.19
N ASP A 412 18.36 20.72 1.02
CA ASP A 412 17.25 21.61 0.69
C ASP A 412 15.97 20.84 0.36
N TYR A 413 16.04 19.66 -0.29
CA TYR A 413 14.81 18.94 -0.62
C TYR A 413 13.99 18.56 0.61
N VAL A 414 14.63 18.13 1.70
CA VAL A 414 13.94 17.80 2.98
C VAL A 414 13.45 19.08 3.66
N ARG A 415 14.26 20.15 3.62
CA ARG A 415 13.90 21.46 4.18
C ARG A 415 12.69 22.06 3.46
N GLN A 416 12.65 22.01 2.13
CA GLN A 416 11.51 22.48 1.33
C GLN A 416 10.25 21.65 1.63
N ALA A 417 10.34 20.32 1.64
CA ALA A 417 9.22 19.46 2.00
C ALA A 417 8.69 19.80 3.41
N CYS A 418 9.60 19.97 4.40
CA CYS A 418 9.24 20.36 5.77
C CYS A 418 8.55 21.72 5.83
N ARG A 419 9.14 22.73 5.20
CA ARG A 419 8.58 24.08 5.12
C ARG A 419 7.17 24.10 4.54
N LEU A 420 6.96 23.37 3.45
CA LEU A 420 5.66 23.28 2.78
C LEU A 420 4.64 22.49 3.60
N ALA A 421 5.05 21.37 4.21
CA ALA A 421 4.19 20.61 5.09
C ALA A 421 3.73 21.42 6.32
N ARG A 422 4.63 22.24 6.91
CA ARG A 422 4.29 23.16 8.00
C ARG A 422 3.41 24.32 7.54
N LYS A 423 3.62 24.82 6.31
CA LYS A 423 2.83 25.93 5.74
C LYS A 423 1.38 25.56 5.50
N TYR A 424 1.11 24.35 5.03
CA TYR A 424 -0.21 23.92 4.57
C TYR A 424 -0.90 22.91 5.50
N GLY A 425 -0.13 22.20 6.32
CA GLY A 425 -0.66 21.23 7.28
C GLY A 425 -1.24 21.89 8.54
N PRO A 426 -1.90 21.11 9.40
CA PRO A 426 -2.36 21.59 10.69
C PRO A 426 -1.19 22.00 11.59
N GLU A 427 -1.42 22.94 12.51
CA GLU A 427 -0.39 23.49 13.42
C GLU A 427 0.34 22.41 14.24
N ASP A 428 -0.40 21.34 14.62
CA ASP A 428 0.10 20.23 15.43
C ASP A 428 0.65 19.06 14.58
N VAL A 429 0.85 19.24 13.27
CA VAL A 429 1.33 18.17 12.38
C VAL A 429 2.70 17.62 12.82
N LYS A 430 2.84 16.29 12.81
CA LYS A 430 4.09 15.57 13.10
C LYS A 430 4.69 15.06 11.79
N LEU A 431 5.97 15.32 11.61
CA LEU A 431 6.71 15.00 10.38
C LEU A 431 7.79 13.97 10.71
N PHE A 432 7.75 12.85 10.00
CA PHE A 432 8.65 11.72 10.18
C PHE A 432 9.56 11.55 8.96
N ILE A 433 10.77 11.08 9.18
CA ILE A 433 11.58 10.47 8.14
C ILE A 433 11.43 8.97 8.29
N ASN A 434 10.93 8.32 7.24
CA ASN A 434 10.64 6.88 7.23
C ASN A 434 11.68 6.15 6.39
N ASP A 435 12.23 5.04 6.89
CA ASP A 435 13.23 4.28 6.14
C ASP A 435 13.19 2.78 6.50
N TYR A 436 13.71 1.96 5.62
CA TYR A 436 13.81 0.50 5.75
C TYR A 436 15.19 0.07 6.24
N ASN A 437 15.29 -1.17 6.73
CA ASN A 437 16.54 -1.80 7.20
C ASN A 437 17.27 -1.00 8.29
N LEU A 438 16.55 -0.22 9.11
CA LEU A 438 17.15 0.50 10.23
C LEU A 438 17.61 -0.46 11.34
N GLU A 439 17.02 -1.66 11.40
CA GLU A 439 17.36 -2.78 12.27
C GLU A 439 18.47 -3.69 11.72
N SER A 440 19.19 -3.28 10.67
CA SER A 440 20.12 -4.13 9.96
C SER A 440 21.31 -4.61 10.80
N ASP A 441 21.60 -5.90 10.72
CA ASP A 441 22.72 -6.53 11.43
C ASP A 441 24.03 -6.58 10.61
N TRP A 442 23.95 -6.50 9.27
CA TRP A 442 25.11 -6.57 8.39
C TRP A 442 26.00 -5.32 8.43
N ASP A 443 25.48 -4.22 8.93
CA ASP A 443 26.18 -2.93 9.05
C ASP A 443 26.21 -2.39 10.49
N ASP A 444 25.86 -3.23 11.46
CA ASP A 444 25.78 -2.87 12.89
C ASP A 444 24.90 -1.64 13.14
N ASN A 445 23.71 -1.62 12.53
CA ASN A 445 22.77 -0.50 12.61
C ASN A 445 23.36 0.83 12.10
N LYS A 446 24.30 0.81 11.16
CA LYS A 446 24.89 2.04 10.60
C LYS A 446 23.82 2.90 9.93
N LYS A 447 22.80 2.27 9.28
CA LYS A 447 21.75 3.02 8.58
C LYS A 447 20.94 3.90 9.53
N VAL A 448 20.47 3.40 10.68
CA VAL A 448 19.74 4.23 11.66
C VAL A 448 20.63 5.30 12.31
N LYS A 449 21.92 4.99 12.54
CA LYS A 449 22.89 6.00 13.04
C LYS A 449 23.06 7.13 12.03
N SER A 450 23.16 6.81 10.74
CA SER A 450 23.24 7.78 9.65
C SER A 450 21.97 8.63 9.57
N LEU A 451 20.80 8.02 9.65
CA LEU A 451 19.52 8.74 9.63
C LEU A 451 19.42 9.77 10.77
N VAL A 452 19.78 9.40 11.99
CA VAL A 452 19.80 10.32 13.15
C VAL A 452 20.75 11.50 12.89
N ASN A 453 21.91 11.27 12.28
CA ASN A 453 22.86 12.33 11.98
C ASN A 453 22.38 13.21 10.81
N TRP A 454 21.75 12.64 9.77
CA TRP A 454 21.13 13.42 8.72
C TRP A 454 19.98 14.29 9.22
N ILE A 455 19.18 13.81 10.15
CA ILE A 455 18.15 14.65 10.80
C ILE A 455 18.78 15.87 11.46
N LYS A 456 19.89 15.71 12.19
CA LYS A 456 20.62 16.85 12.76
C LYS A 456 21.13 17.84 11.70
N LYS A 457 21.62 17.33 10.55
CA LYS A 457 22.06 18.16 9.43
C LYS A 457 20.91 18.96 8.81
N TRP A 458 19.75 18.35 8.61
CA TRP A 458 18.57 19.04 8.11
C TRP A 458 18.08 20.12 9.08
N GLU A 459 18.12 19.86 10.38
CA GLU A 459 17.68 20.78 11.43
C GLU A 459 18.73 21.86 11.78
N ALA A 460 19.95 21.77 11.24
CA ALA A 460 21.03 22.75 11.53
C ALA A 460 20.74 24.17 11.04
N ASP A 461 19.72 24.37 10.18
CA ASP A 461 19.23 25.69 9.78
C ASP A 461 18.44 26.41 10.89
N GLY A 462 18.12 25.74 12.00
CA GLY A 462 17.36 26.27 13.13
C GLY A 462 15.86 26.50 12.86
N VAL A 463 15.37 26.16 11.67
CA VAL A 463 13.96 26.33 11.23
C VAL A 463 13.31 25.00 10.93
N THR A 464 14.00 24.11 10.23
CA THR A 464 13.51 22.76 9.92
C THR A 464 13.37 21.96 11.21
N LYS A 465 12.22 21.29 11.38
CA LYS A 465 11.95 20.44 12.54
C LYS A 465 11.35 19.13 12.09
N ILE A 466 12.07 18.05 12.33
CA ILE A 466 11.63 16.66 12.16
C ILE A 466 11.16 16.14 13.51
N ASP A 467 9.91 15.68 13.60
CA ASP A 467 9.34 15.23 14.87
C ASP A 467 9.68 13.78 15.19
N GLY A 468 9.82 12.92 14.20
CA GLY A 468 9.98 11.48 14.43
C GLY A 468 10.78 10.73 13.38
N ILE A 469 11.04 9.49 13.72
CA ILE A 469 11.65 8.47 12.87
C ILE A 469 10.65 7.34 12.68
N GLY A 470 10.35 7.03 11.42
CA GLY A 470 9.64 5.83 10.99
C GLY A 470 10.63 4.73 10.65
N THR A 471 10.45 3.54 11.19
CA THR A 471 11.17 2.33 10.79
C THR A 471 10.18 1.36 10.16
N GLN A 472 10.41 1.01 8.89
CA GLN A 472 9.48 0.16 8.15
C GLN A 472 9.37 -1.24 8.76
N MET A 473 10.48 -1.83 9.19
CA MET A 473 10.54 -3.18 9.78
C MET A 473 9.88 -4.26 8.91
N HIS A 474 10.25 -4.32 7.63
CA HIS A 474 9.95 -5.46 6.78
C HIS A 474 10.92 -6.61 7.10
N ILE A 475 10.57 -7.42 8.08
CA ILE A 475 11.48 -8.35 8.75
C ILE A 475 11.20 -9.81 8.44
N SER A 476 12.04 -10.69 8.99
CA SER A 476 11.86 -12.14 8.94
C SER A 476 12.00 -12.77 10.32
N CYS A 477 11.14 -13.75 10.60
CA CYS A 477 11.32 -14.68 11.71
C CYS A 477 12.23 -15.82 11.23
N TYR A 478 13.32 -16.08 11.94
CA TYR A 478 14.28 -17.09 11.53
C TYR A 478 14.11 -18.39 12.30
N GLU A 479 14.23 -19.52 11.59
CA GLU A 479 14.32 -20.84 12.24
C GLU A 479 15.63 -20.97 13.04
N ASP A 480 16.74 -20.51 12.47
CA ASP A 480 18.07 -20.55 13.09
C ASP A 480 18.14 -19.63 14.31
N ALA A 481 18.59 -20.18 15.45
CA ALA A 481 18.62 -19.45 16.71
C ALA A 481 19.64 -18.30 16.73
N ASN A 482 20.75 -18.39 15.99
CA ASN A 482 21.76 -17.34 15.93
C ASN A 482 21.28 -16.17 15.07
N LEU A 483 20.65 -16.46 13.92
CA LEU A 483 20.02 -15.44 13.09
C LEU A 483 18.90 -14.73 13.85
N MET A 484 18.08 -15.49 14.59
CA MET A 484 17.01 -14.92 15.40
C MET A 484 17.55 -14.05 16.55
N LYS A 485 18.64 -14.49 17.19
CA LYS A 485 19.32 -13.69 18.21
C LYS A 485 19.89 -12.40 17.62
N SER A 486 20.57 -12.49 16.51
CA SER A 486 21.11 -11.32 15.78
C SER A 486 20.02 -10.32 15.44
N ALA A 487 18.90 -10.77 14.86
CA ALA A 487 17.76 -9.92 14.55
C ALA A 487 17.22 -9.20 15.80
N LYS A 488 17.04 -9.92 16.91
CA LYS A 488 16.59 -9.33 18.18
C LYS A 488 17.57 -8.30 18.73
N ASP A 489 18.85 -8.62 18.75
CA ASP A 489 19.90 -7.71 19.27
C ASP A 489 19.93 -6.39 18.48
N HIS A 490 19.77 -6.45 17.14
CA HIS A 490 19.82 -5.26 16.29
C HIS A 490 18.50 -4.47 16.30
N ILE A 491 17.36 -5.11 16.46
CA ILE A 491 16.08 -4.42 16.71
C ILE A 491 16.15 -3.67 18.07
N THR A 492 16.65 -4.31 19.12
CA THR A 492 16.89 -3.67 20.40
C THR A 492 17.76 -2.43 20.26
N LYS A 493 18.92 -2.58 19.60
CA LYS A 493 19.88 -1.48 19.37
C LYS A 493 19.28 -0.35 18.53
N MET A 494 18.49 -0.66 17.51
CA MET A 494 17.77 0.34 16.73
C MET A 494 16.83 1.17 17.62
N PHE A 495 16.01 0.52 18.45
CA PHE A 495 15.11 1.24 19.36
C PHE A 495 15.88 2.10 20.37
N GLU A 496 17.01 1.61 20.91
CA GLU A 496 17.88 2.39 21.80
C GLU A 496 18.45 3.65 21.12
N ILE A 497 18.89 3.53 19.86
CA ILE A 497 19.39 4.66 19.06
C ILE A 497 18.27 5.68 18.80
N ILE A 498 17.07 5.22 18.43
CA ILE A 498 15.92 6.11 18.20
C ILE A 498 15.51 6.78 19.51
N ALA A 499 15.40 6.04 20.61
CA ALA A 499 15.08 6.61 21.93
C ALA A 499 16.09 7.68 22.35
N ALA A 500 17.39 7.41 22.19
CA ALA A 500 18.46 8.35 22.52
C ALA A 500 18.44 9.63 21.64
N SER A 501 17.86 9.58 20.45
CA SER A 501 17.72 10.75 19.57
C SER A 501 16.70 11.79 20.08
N GLY A 502 15.83 11.41 21.01
CA GLY A 502 14.71 12.24 21.49
C GLY A 502 13.55 12.38 20.50
N LYS A 503 13.62 11.75 19.34
CA LYS A 503 12.56 11.78 18.31
C LYS A 503 11.43 10.82 18.64
N LEU A 504 10.22 11.12 18.13
CA LEU A 504 9.13 10.16 18.15
C LEU A 504 9.53 8.89 17.38
N CYS A 505 9.11 7.75 17.86
CA CYS A 505 9.36 6.46 17.24
C CYS A 505 8.06 5.86 16.70
N ARG A 506 8.05 5.51 15.42
CA ARG A 506 6.98 4.76 14.78
C ARG A 506 7.56 3.53 14.09
N VAL A 507 7.04 2.35 14.40
CA VAL A 507 7.16 1.20 13.51
C VAL A 507 6.08 1.37 12.44
N SER A 508 6.49 1.67 11.21
CA SER A 508 5.59 2.26 10.22
C SER A 508 4.93 1.26 9.27
N GLU A 509 5.60 0.14 8.97
CA GLU A 509 5.20 -0.78 7.90
C GLU A 509 5.49 -2.24 8.25
N MET A 510 5.37 -2.61 9.54
CA MET A 510 5.79 -3.92 10.01
C MET A 510 5.06 -5.04 9.27
N ASP A 511 5.83 -5.91 8.65
CA ASP A 511 5.40 -7.22 8.17
C ASP A 511 6.52 -8.24 8.37
N MET A 512 6.15 -9.53 8.42
CA MET A 512 7.09 -10.58 8.81
C MET A 512 6.94 -11.80 7.91
N GLY A 513 8.04 -12.20 7.25
CA GLY A 513 8.18 -13.51 6.62
C GLY A 513 8.78 -14.56 7.56
N TYR A 514 8.94 -15.78 7.08
CA TYR A 514 9.59 -16.86 7.80
C TYR A 514 10.72 -17.48 6.97
N VAL A 515 11.93 -17.59 7.52
CA VAL A 515 13.10 -18.12 6.83
C VAL A 515 13.59 -19.38 7.54
N ARG A 516 13.64 -20.51 6.80
CA ARG A 516 14.17 -21.80 7.28
C ARG A 516 15.67 -21.91 7.08
N GLY A 517 16.29 -22.69 7.97
CA GLY A 517 17.73 -22.96 7.93
C GLY A 517 18.59 -21.77 8.30
N SER A 518 19.89 -21.87 8.04
CA SER A 518 20.91 -20.88 8.43
C SER A 518 21.28 -19.88 7.33
N ASN A 519 20.64 -19.97 6.16
CA ASN A 519 20.85 -18.99 5.10
C ASN A 519 19.87 -17.83 5.24
N LYS A 520 20.33 -16.71 5.77
CA LYS A 520 19.52 -15.48 5.95
C LYS A 520 18.83 -15.02 4.66
N TRP A 521 19.45 -15.26 3.51
CA TRP A 521 18.98 -14.83 2.19
C TRP A 521 18.26 -15.95 1.44
N GLY A 522 17.90 -17.05 2.13
CA GLY A 522 17.28 -18.22 1.54
C GLY A 522 15.85 -18.04 1.02
N GLY A 523 15.27 -16.85 1.19
CA GLY A 523 13.90 -16.55 0.82
C GLY A 523 12.90 -16.95 1.89
N SER A 524 11.74 -16.30 1.88
CA SER A 524 10.66 -16.56 2.82
C SER A 524 9.81 -17.76 2.41
N VAL A 525 9.43 -18.57 3.40
CA VAL A 525 8.53 -19.71 3.22
C VAL A 525 7.13 -19.21 2.89
N LYS A 526 6.45 -19.86 1.94
CA LYS A 526 5.08 -19.48 1.58
C LYS A 526 4.07 -19.93 2.64
N THR A 527 2.96 -19.22 2.75
CA THR A 527 1.93 -19.44 3.78
C THR A 527 1.45 -20.88 3.85
N ASP A 528 1.23 -21.53 2.69
CA ASP A 528 0.73 -22.90 2.58
C ASP A 528 1.78 -23.97 2.97
N GLN A 529 3.02 -23.56 3.15
CA GLN A 529 4.14 -24.45 3.52
C GLN A 529 4.54 -24.34 4.99
N LEU A 530 3.99 -23.35 5.73
CA LEU A 530 4.31 -23.17 7.14
C LEU A 530 3.63 -24.22 8.02
N THR A 531 4.40 -24.73 8.98
CA THR A 531 3.88 -25.56 10.04
C THR A 531 3.24 -24.74 11.15
N GLU A 532 2.37 -25.37 11.94
CA GLU A 532 1.74 -24.78 13.11
C GLU A 532 2.76 -24.20 14.11
N ALA A 533 3.87 -24.90 14.33
CA ALA A 533 4.94 -24.45 15.23
C ALA A 533 5.64 -23.19 14.71
N GLU A 534 5.83 -23.07 13.41
CA GLU A 534 6.42 -21.88 12.77
C GLU A 534 5.50 -20.66 12.88
N HIS A 535 4.18 -20.86 12.66
CA HIS A 535 3.18 -19.81 12.91
C HIS A 535 3.20 -19.30 14.35
N LYS A 536 3.33 -20.18 15.34
CA LYS A 536 3.45 -19.80 16.76
C LYS A 536 4.76 -19.06 17.05
N LYS A 537 5.85 -19.49 16.42
CA LYS A 537 7.15 -18.80 16.53
C LYS A 537 7.10 -17.36 16.02
N MET A 538 6.39 -17.14 14.90
CA MET A 538 6.12 -15.77 14.39
C MET A 538 5.30 -14.96 15.40
N ALA A 539 4.26 -15.54 15.99
CA ALA A 539 3.44 -14.87 17.01
C ALA A 539 4.27 -14.46 18.23
N ASP A 540 5.17 -15.33 18.70
CA ASP A 540 6.06 -15.04 19.82
C ASP A 540 7.08 -13.95 19.49
N PHE A 541 7.49 -13.84 18.22
CA PHE A 541 8.39 -12.78 17.78
C PHE A 541 7.66 -11.43 17.70
N TYR A 542 6.43 -11.38 17.20
CA TYR A 542 5.60 -10.17 17.28
C TYR A 542 5.40 -9.71 18.73
N GLU A 543 5.03 -10.63 19.63
CA GLU A 543 4.91 -10.33 21.06
C GLU A 543 6.20 -9.70 21.62
N TRP A 544 7.36 -10.27 21.28
CA TRP A 544 8.66 -9.79 21.72
C TRP A 544 8.93 -8.37 21.21
N ILE A 545 8.62 -8.08 19.92
CA ILE A 545 8.81 -6.74 19.32
C ILE A 545 7.97 -5.69 20.07
N PHE A 546 6.69 -5.96 20.33
CA PHE A 546 5.84 -5.03 21.08
C PHE A 546 6.40 -4.76 22.48
N LYS A 547 6.78 -5.82 23.21
CA LYS A 547 7.35 -5.69 24.54
C LYS A 547 8.65 -4.90 24.54
N GLU A 548 9.50 -5.12 23.55
CA GLU A 548 10.77 -4.44 23.41
C GLU A 548 10.58 -2.95 23.05
N PHE A 549 9.65 -2.64 22.15
CA PHE A 549 9.25 -1.27 21.86
C PHE A 549 8.78 -0.54 23.12
N PHE A 550 7.86 -1.12 23.88
CA PHE A 550 7.36 -0.51 25.11
C PHE A 550 8.41 -0.42 26.22
N ARG A 551 9.37 -1.33 26.24
CA ARG A 551 10.47 -1.33 27.22
C ARG A 551 11.48 -0.23 26.97
N ILE A 552 11.83 0.02 25.70
CA ILE A 552 12.95 0.90 25.33
C ILE A 552 12.48 2.30 25.01
N ILE A 553 11.44 2.44 24.20
CA ILE A 553 10.97 3.75 23.76
C ILE A 553 10.19 4.43 24.88
N PRO A 554 10.64 5.61 25.37
CA PRO A 554 9.92 6.34 26.41
C PRO A 554 8.47 6.65 26.01
N PRO A 555 7.48 6.61 26.91
CA PRO A 555 6.08 6.87 26.59
C PRO A 555 5.82 8.16 25.80
N ALA A 556 6.58 9.21 26.06
CA ALA A 556 6.48 10.49 25.34
C ALA A 556 6.95 10.42 23.88
N GLN A 557 7.77 9.42 23.53
CA GLN A 557 8.29 9.20 22.18
C GLN A 557 7.54 8.11 21.42
N GLN A 558 6.65 7.35 22.06
CA GLN A 558 5.88 6.28 21.43
C GLN A 558 4.80 6.87 20.53
N TRP A 559 5.00 6.80 19.21
CA TRP A 559 3.91 7.14 18.26
C TRP A 559 3.03 5.93 18.01
N GLY A 560 3.62 4.79 17.68
CA GLY A 560 2.84 3.57 17.45
C GLY A 560 3.54 2.49 16.64
N ILE A 561 2.79 1.41 16.42
CA ILE A 561 3.18 0.29 15.56
C ILE A 561 2.08 0.07 14.52
N CYS A 562 2.47 0.03 13.24
CA CYS A 562 1.59 -0.20 12.12
C CYS A 562 1.93 -1.52 11.43
N GLN A 563 0.95 -2.40 11.33
CA GLN A 563 1.01 -3.60 10.48
C GLN A 563 0.77 -3.19 9.03
N TRP A 564 1.73 -3.50 8.13
CA TRP A 564 1.61 -3.10 6.73
C TRP A 564 0.57 -3.92 5.97
N CYS A 565 0.66 -5.24 6.05
CA CYS A 565 -0.27 -6.14 5.42
C CYS A 565 -1.24 -6.72 6.46
N PRO A 566 -2.54 -6.37 6.45
CA PRO A 566 -3.49 -6.95 7.40
C PRO A 566 -3.70 -8.44 7.19
N THR A 567 -3.72 -8.90 5.93
CA THR A 567 -3.83 -10.31 5.54
C THR A 567 -2.52 -10.84 4.97
N ASP A 568 -2.41 -12.14 4.83
CA ASP A 568 -1.34 -12.74 4.04
C ASP A 568 -1.32 -12.17 2.63
N ALA A 569 -0.15 -12.17 2.00
CA ALA A 569 -0.03 -11.68 0.64
C ALA A 569 -0.55 -12.72 -0.36
N PRO A 570 -1.44 -12.37 -1.30
CA PRO A 570 -1.79 -13.24 -2.41
C PRO A 570 -0.55 -13.65 -3.21
N SER A 571 -0.57 -14.83 -3.83
CA SER A 571 0.59 -15.34 -4.58
C SER A 571 1.03 -14.45 -5.74
N ASN A 572 0.11 -13.68 -6.32
CA ASN A 572 0.35 -12.72 -7.40
C ASN A 572 0.62 -11.29 -6.89
N SER A 573 0.76 -11.08 -5.60
CA SER A 573 1.12 -9.76 -5.05
C SER A 573 2.52 -9.35 -5.48
N GLY A 574 2.68 -8.11 -5.93
CA GLY A 574 3.99 -7.49 -6.18
C GLY A 574 4.81 -7.27 -4.92
N TRP A 575 4.19 -7.32 -3.74
CA TRP A 575 4.84 -7.22 -2.44
C TRP A 575 4.70 -8.54 -1.69
N ARG A 576 5.83 -9.22 -1.40
CA ARG A 576 5.93 -10.45 -0.59
C ARG A 576 4.93 -11.55 -0.97
N GLY A 577 4.66 -11.71 -2.28
CA GLY A 577 3.62 -12.61 -2.80
C GLY A 577 3.66 -14.03 -2.24
N GLY A 578 2.53 -14.48 -1.70
CA GLY A 578 2.36 -15.79 -1.08
C GLY A 578 2.96 -15.93 0.32
N GLU A 579 3.51 -14.86 0.93
CA GLU A 579 4.14 -14.92 2.24
C GLU A 579 3.15 -14.71 3.40
N PRO A 580 3.48 -15.23 4.61
CA PRO A 580 2.59 -15.25 5.78
C PRO A 580 2.57 -13.92 6.56
N VAL A 581 2.56 -12.80 5.86
CA VAL A 581 2.79 -11.46 6.41
C VAL A 581 1.64 -10.89 7.26
N GLY A 582 0.44 -11.46 7.15
CA GLY A 582 -0.77 -10.93 7.77
C GLY A 582 -1.05 -11.40 9.20
N ILE A 583 -1.90 -10.64 9.88
CA ILE A 583 -2.53 -11.02 11.16
C ILE A 583 -3.69 -11.99 10.89
N TRP A 584 -4.34 -11.84 9.74
CA TRP A 584 -5.37 -12.72 9.21
C TRP A 584 -4.86 -13.47 7.97
N ASP A 585 -5.46 -14.59 7.67
CA ASP A 585 -5.25 -15.28 6.41
C ASP A 585 -6.05 -14.60 5.25
N LEU A 586 -5.91 -15.12 4.03
CA LEU A 586 -6.62 -14.60 2.85
C LEU A 586 -8.16 -14.75 2.92
N SER A 587 -8.66 -15.59 3.83
CA SER A 587 -10.09 -15.74 4.11
C SER A 587 -10.55 -14.90 5.30
N TYR A 588 -9.70 -14.01 5.80
CA TYR A 588 -9.92 -13.16 6.98
C TYR A 588 -10.11 -13.91 8.30
N TYR A 589 -9.59 -15.15 8.42
CA TYR A 589 -9.51 -15.82 9.70
C TYR A 589 -8.27 -15.37 10.48
N ARG A 590 -8.41 -15.26 11.81
CA ARG A 590 -7.30 -14.92 12.71
C ARG A 590 -6.22 -16.00 12.64
N LYS A 591 -4.97 -15.57 12.56
CA LYS A 591 -3.78 -16.42 12.68
C LYS A 591 -3.20 -16.35 14.10
N HIS A 592 -2.24 -17.21 14.44
CA HIS A 592 -1.55 -17.17 15.74
C HIS A 592 -0.88 -15.82 16.03
N VAL A 593 -0.50 -15.09 14.96
CA VAL A 593 0.03 -13.71 15.05
C VAL A 593 -0.93 -12.78 15.79
N TYR A 594 -2.26 -12.97 15.66
CA TYR A 594 -3.24 -12.21 16.42
C TYR A 594 -3.02 -12.33 17.95
N ALA A 595 -2.78 -13.56 18.42
CA ALA A 595 -2.45 -13.80 19.83
C ALA A 595 -1.12 -13.14 20.23
N GLY A 596 -0.12 -13.13 19.33
CA GLY A 596 1.14 -12.42 19.54
C GLY A 596 0.94 -10.93 19.75
N PHE A 597 0.09 -10.28 18.93
CA PHE A 597 -0.31 -8.88 19.12
C PHE A 597 -1.00 -8.66 20.45
N VAL A 598 -1.99 -9.50 20.81
CA VAL A 598 -2.69 -9.41 22.10
C VAL A 598 -1.72 -9.45 23.27
N ARG A 599 -0.82 -10.45 23.31
CA ARG A 599 0.17 -10.59 24.39
C ARG A 599 1.18 -9.44 24.40
N GLY A 600 1.55 -8.94 23.24
CA GLY A 600 2.44 -7.79 23.07
C GLY A 600 1.83 -6.48 23.56
N LEU A 601 0.53 -6.29 23.38
CA LEU A 601 -0.23 -5.11 23.84
C LEU A 601 -0.58 -5.16 25.35
N GLY A 602 -0.22 -6.24 26.04
CA GLY A 602 -0.46 -6.39 27.47
C GLY A 602 -1.68 -7.21 27.84
N GLY A 603 -2.38 -7.78 26.84
CA GLY A 603 -3.41 -8.80 27.08
C GLY A 603 -2.75 -10.03 27.66
N GLY A 604 -3.21 -10.45 28.85
CA GLY A 604 -2.73 -11.69 29.47
C GLY A 604 -3.06 -12.90 28.62
N SER A 605 -2.49 -14.05 28.97
CA SER A 605 -2.78 -15.37 28.39
C SER A 605 -4.20 -15.88 28.73
N GLU A 606 -5.17 -14.99 28.94
CA GLU A 606 -6.50 -15.37 29.42
C GLU A 606 -7.27 -16.25 28.42
N ALA A 607 -6.96 -16.15 27.13
CA ALA A 607 -7.58 -17.00 26.10
C ALA A 607 -6.93 -18.40 25.99
N SER A 608 -5.78 -18.64 26.61
CA SER A 608 -5.17 -19.98 26.56
C SER A 608 -5.63 -20.81 27.72
N GLY A 609 -6.70 -20.76 28.37
CA GLY A 609 -7.16 -21.65 29.45
C GLY A 609 -6.10 -22.25 30.39
N ILE A 610 -4.85 -21.87 30.17
CA ILE A 610 -3.64 -22.21 30.88
C ILE A 610 -3.05 -20.92 31.39
N SER A 611 -3.67 -20.32 32.41
CA SER A 611 -2.93 -19.43 33.29
C SER A 611 -1.67 -20.18 33.73
N LYS A 612 -0.51 -19.51 33.61
CA LYS A 612 0.77 -20.00 34.14
C LYS A 612 0.49 -20.61 35.51
N VAL A 613 0.61 -21.92 35.62
CA VAL A 613 0.50 -22.59 36.91
C VAL A 613 1.75 -22.17 37.66
N GLU A 614 1.66 -21.08 38.40
CA GLU A 614 2.55 -20.89 39.54
C GLU A 614 2.30 -22.09 40.43
N ALA A 615 3.32 -22.87 40.66
CA ALA A 615 3.28 -23.93 41.65
C ALA A 615 3.05 -23.26 43.00
N ASP A 616 1.79 -22.99 43.32
CA ASP A 616 1.37 -22.52 44.62
C ASP A 616 1.61 -23.65 45.61
N LYS A 617 2.64 -23.56 46.41
CA LYS A 617 3.04 -24.53 47.41
C LYS A 617 1.99 -24.75 48.53
N THR A 618 0.80 -24.17 48.38
CA THR A 618 -0.27 -24.18 49.42
C THR A 618 -1.57 -24.82 48.92
N ILE A 619 -1.51 -25.76 47.97
CA ILE A 619 -2.72 -26.46 47.47
C ILE A 619 -3.13 -27.55 48.42
N ASP A 620 -4.33 -27.46 48.96
CA ASP A 620 -4.88 -28.47 49.88
C ASP A 620 -5.54 -29.63 49.11
N ALA A 621 -4.74 -30.64 48.78
CA ALA A 621 -5.24 -31.84 48.08
C ALA A 621 -6.25 -32.65 48.94
N SER A 622 -6.40 -32.34 50.24
CA SER A 622 -7.38 -32.99 51.10
C SER A 622 -8.83 -32.69 50.69
N LYS A 623 -9.07 -31.57 49.97
CA LYS A 623 -10.38 -31.19 49.40
C LYS A 623 -10.80 -31.97 48.15
N GLY A 624 -9.94 -32.85 47.69
CA GLY A 624 -10.19 -33.73 46.53
C GLY A 624 -9.61 -33.19 45.23
N ILE A 625 -9.16 -34.12 44.40
CA ILE A 625 -8.65 -33.86 43.03
C ILE A 625 -9.71 -34.34 42.05
N TYR A 626 -10.04 -33.49 41.06
CA TYR A 626 -11.05 -33.80 40.06
C TYR A 626 -10.44 -33.63 38.64
N ASN A 627 -10.89 -34.44 37.70
CA ASN A 627 -10.59 -34.21 36.29
C ASN A 627 -11.43 -33.02 35.73
N LEU A 628 -11.16 -32.61 34.51
CA LEU A 628 -11.88 -31.49 33.87
C LEU A 628 -13.40 -31.72 33.69
N ASN A 629 -13.84 -32.98 33.75
CA ASN A 629 -15.25 -33.35 33.67
C ASN A 629 -15.94 -33.38 35.06
N GLY A 630 -15.24 -32.91 36.12
CA GLY A 630 -15.77 -32.86 37.48
C GLY A 630 -15.77 -34.20 38.20
N VAL A 631 -15.15 -35.26 37.64
CA VAL A 631 -15.06 -36.58 38.28
C VAL A 631 -13.91 -36.60 39.28
N ARG A 632 -14.20 -36.97 40.54
CA ARG A 632 -13.21 -37.06 41.60
C ARG A 632 -12.22 -38.19 41.31
N MET A 633 -10.94 -37.87 41.34
CA MET A 633 -9.86 -38.84 41.14
C MET A 633 -9.55 -39.59 42.44
N GLN A 634 -9.24 -40.87 42.32
CA GLN A 634 -8.89 -41.75 43.46
C GLN A 634 -7.40 -41.60 43.82
N ALA A 635 -6.89 -40.38 43.92
CA ALA A 635 -5.49 -40.08 44.26
C ALA A 635 -5.44 -39.19 45.48
N LYS A 636 -4.42 -39.37 46.34
CA LYS A 636 -4.19 -38.57 47.54
C LYS A 636 -3.28 -37.34 47.29
N SER A 637 -2.55 -37.38 46.19
CA SER A 637 -1.72 -36.25 45.71
C SER A 637 -1.71 -36.19 44.20
N LEU A 638 -1.31 -35.05 43.64
CA LEU A 638 -1.11 -34.90 42.19
C LEU A 638 -0.03 -35.85 41.65
N ASP A 639 0.94 -36.23 42.48
CA ASP A 639 2.05 -37.10 42.08
C ASP A 639 1.63 -38.50 41.73
N GLU A 640 0.48 -38.93 42.21
CA GLU A 640 -0.11 -40.26 41.93
C GLU A 640 -0.88 -40.31 40.60
N LEU A 641 -1.04 -39.17 39.90
CA LEU A 641 -1.81 -39.07 38.68
C LEU A 641 -0.93 -38.95 37.44
N PRO A 642 -1.38 -39.37 36.26
CA PRO A 642 -0.69 -39.07 35.00
C PRO A 642 -0.52 -37.57 34.76
N SER A 643 0.41 -37.21 33.87
CA SER A 643 0.51 -35.81 33.39
C SER A 643 -0.81 -35.37 32.75
N GLY A 644 -1.35 -34.24 33.17
CA GLY A 644 -2.65 -33.76 32.73
C GLY A 644 -3.16 -32.55 33.51
N LEU A 645 -4.38 -32.11 33.20
CA LEU A 645 -5.04 -30.97 33.88
C LEU A 645 -6.07 -31.53 34.91
N TYR A 646 -6.00 -30.98 36.11
CA TYR A 646 -6.85 -31.37 37.23
C TYR A 646 -7.44 -30.13 37.92
N ILE A 647 -8.52 -30.33 38.66
CA ILE A 647 -9.10 -29.29 39.51
C ILE A 647 -8.85 -29.72 40.98
N VAL A 648 -8.14 -28.88 41.72
CA VAL A 648 -7.86 -29.08 43.16
C VAL A 648 -8.20 -27.81 43.90
N ASP A 649 -8.98 -27.90 44.94
CA ASP A 649 -9.45 -26.74 45.73
C ASP A 649 -10.06 -25.61 44.85
N GLY A 650 -10.82 -26.00 43.79
CA GLY A 650 -11.44 -25.05 42.84
C GLY A 650 -10.49 -24.41 41.83
N LYS A 651 -9.20 -24.75 41.88
CA LYS A 651 -8.18 -24.23 40.96
C LYS A 651 -7.79 -25.29 39.94
N LYS A 652 -7.58 -24.86 38.68
CA LYS A 652 -7.05 -25.74 37.60
C LYS A 652 -5.54 -25.85 37.75
N ILE A 653 -5.03 -27.07 37.75
CA ILE A 653 -3.62 -27.40 37.99
C ILE A 653 -3.15 -28.37 36.90
N ALA A 654 -1.99 -28.08 36.33
CA ALA A 654 -1.29 -29.00 35.44
C ALA A 654 -0.27 -29.84 36.23
N LYS A 655 -0.24 -31.17 35.96
CA LYS A 655 0.82 -32.04 36.40
C LYS A 655 1.71 -32.46 35.24
#